data_dd0d97829a3e4ad0a54fbf7e0de8c451
#
_entry.id   dd0d97829a3e4ad0a54fbf7e0de8c451
#
_cell.length_a   1.000
_cell.length_b   1.000
_cell.length_c   1.000
_cell.angle_alpha   90.00
_cell.angle_beta   90.00
_cell.angle_gamma   90.00
#
_symmetry.space_group_name_H-M   'P 1'
#
loop_
_entity.id
_entity.type
_entity.pdbx_description
1 polymer ?
#
loop_
_entity_poly.entity_id
_entity_poly.type
_entity_poly.pdbx_seq_one_letter_code
_entity_poly.pdbx_strand_id
1 'polypeptide(L)'
;MYLPAQKAICPFLFTIIGLSAPLGVCASEKLSGTPIGTVDGFDYEHNRVVKNIQGRAFDGNLNTYFATNERSYTWVGLDLGTPHVISRVGWSPRDDWHGPQRVQLGVIQGANREDFLDAVPIYMITEEGVIGEMSYGDVNCSKGFRYVRFVSTSDARCNIAELEFYGSEGEGADDGYFSLTSLPTVCINTIDAAEPYDKEHNISCNVIIIHDGEIDTDAAASVRERGNYSRTFPKKPWRIKFDKKQNVLDAPAKAKKWTLINNYGDKTLMRNLLAFEIGRRFEMPYVPWGRAVDVILNGEYKGCYQLCDQVEVNPGRLDITEMEPEDVSGDALTGGYFIEVDAYAYDEPEGEWFTSAYHSIPVTIKSPDDGGTKEQYDYIRDYFSNLENMVFSNQFGRNGKDYRDIFDVDSFIRHMLVGELSGNTDTYWSTYMYKDRGDDVIHTGPIWDFDIAFENDNRTYPIHTRVGKNRYLFETEMASAANGMADFARRIVKSDSRSKEDIKRIWSIARNDNHLSAKELNEYVDALAEMLNESQKLNFLRWPIMNQMVHQNPVISGNYKREVERVKSYLKDRFSDLDKLIGYDSSISAVEEITSEEASIIKDIRVSGNMISSLAGNNFAVYSVSGALVYSGADTTSALPSGIYIVKTMKGSMKVVI
;
A
#
# COMPACT_ATOMS: atom_id res chain seq x y z
N MET A 1 -12.05 5.04 -3.10
CA MET A 1 -11.10 6.17 -2.96
C MET A 1 -11.91 7.45 -2.83
N TYR A 2 -11.99 8.02 -1.63
CA TYR A 2 -12.61 9.33 -1.47
C TYR A 2 -11.63 10.36 -1.98
N LEU A 3 -11.93 10.97 -3.12
CA LEU A 3 -11.34 12.25 -3.49
C LEU A 3 -12.09 13.32 -2.66
N PRO A 4 -11.40 14.20 -1.95
CA PRO A 4 -12.07 15.30 -1.30
C PRO A 4 -12.69 16.20 -2.37
N ALA A 5 -13.96 16.53 -2.19
CA ALA A 5 -14.69 17.44 -3.07
C ALA A 5 -13.95 18.80 -3.11
N GLN A 6 -13.55 19.23 -4.29
CA GLN A 6 -13.07 20.58 -4.52
C GLN A 6 -14.16 21.58 -4.10
N LYS A 7 -13.94 22.27 -3.00
CA LYS A 7 -14.75 23.43 -2.62
C LYS A 7 -14.44 24.55 -3.63
N ALA A 8 -15.41 24.90 -4.41
CA ALA A 8 -15.39 26.10 -5.23
C ALA A 8 -15.16 27.33 -4.33
N ILE A 9 -14.02 27.99 -4.49
CA ILE A 9 -13.71 29.24 -3.80
C ILE A 9 -14.41 30.36 -4.58
N CYS A 10 -15.45 30.90 -3.96
CA CYS A 10 -16.05 32.15 -4.38
C CYS A 10 -15.21 33.31 -3.83
N PRO A 11 -14.72 34.27 -4.63
CA PRO A 11 -13.91 35.35 -4.10
C PRO A 11 -14.83 36.44 -3.48
N PHE A 12 -14.90 36.43 -2.16
CA PHE A 12 -15.38 37.61 -1.43
C PHE A 12 -14.19 38.50 -1.07
N LEU A 13 -14.11 39.63 -1.74
CA LEU A 13 -13.19 40.73 -1.42
C LEU A 13 -13.65 41.36 -0.11
N PHE A 14 -12.95 41.08 1.00
CA PHE A 14 -13.05 41.91 2.21
C PHE A 14 -11.77 42.72 2.36
N THR A 15 -11.88 44.01 2.11
CA THR A 15 -10.81 44.98 2.43
C THR A 15 -10.85 45.21 3.95
N ILE A 16 -9.98 44.55 4.69
CA ILE A 16 -9.71 44.90 6.09
C ILE A 16 -8.42 45.72 6.08
N ILE A 17 -8.55 47.01 6.34
CA ILE A 17 -7.41 47.86 6.70
C ILE A 17 -7.04 47.49 8.16
N GLY A 18 -6.19 46.57 8.35
CA GLY A 18 -5.54 46.25 9.62
C GLY A 18 -4.16 46.90 9.64
N LEU A 19 -3.93 47.81 10.60
CA LEU A 19 -2.59 48.26 10.96
C LEU A 19 -1.78 47.01 11.40
N SER A 20 -1.00 46.44 10.52
CA SER A 20 0.05 45.51 10.87
C SER A 20 1.22 46.33 11.42
N ALA A 21 1.50 46.24 12.72
CA ALA A 21 2.82 46.50 13.22
C ALA A 21 3.81 45.65 12.44
N PRO A 22 4.99 46.15 12.05
CA PRO A 22 6.00 45.30 11.41
C PRO A 22 6.41 44.27 12.47
N LEU A 23 6.04 43.01 12.29
CA LEU A 23 6.74 41.88 12.86
C LEU A 23 8.17 42.05 12.33
N GLY A 24 9.13 42.34 13.20
CA GLY A 24 10.53 42.41 12.85
C GLY A 24 10.91 41.11 12.15
N VAL A 25 11.16 41.18 10.86
CA VAL A 25 11.85 40.12 10.12
C VAL A 25 13.23 40.05 10.80
N CYS A 26 13.41 39.11 11.72
CA CYS A 26 14.74 38.77 12.21
C CYS A 26 15.55 38.39 10.95
N ALA A 27 16.59 39.15 10.66
CA ALA A 27 17.47 38.83 9.55
C ALA A 27 18.00 37.42 9.78
N SER A 28 17.81 36.53 8.84
CA SER A 28 18.34 35.17 8.87
C SER A 28 19.86 35.26 8.87
N GLU A 29 20.49 34.86 9.96
CA GLU A 29 21.96 34.89 10.11
C GLU A 29 22.55 33.52 9.80
N LYS A 30 23.81 33.49 9.29
CA LYS A 30 24.55 32.24 9.16
C LYS A 30 24.80 31.68 10.57
N LEU A 31 24.31 30.48 10.79
CA LEU A 31 24.43 29.80 12.07
C LEU A 31 25.83 29.18 12.23
N SER A 32 26.29 29.11 13.45
CA SER A 32 27.54 28.44 13.83
C SER A 32 27.25 27.46 14.97
N GLY A 33 28.01 26.39 15.04
CA GLY A 33 27.85 25.36 16.07
C GLY A 33 29.09 24.47 16.16
N THR A 34 28.99 23.43 16.98
CA THR A 34 30.04 22.42 17.07
C THR A 34 29.87 21.41 15.93
N PRO A 35 30.89 21.22 15.05
CA PRO A 35 30.82 20.19 14.02
C PRO A 35 30.70 18.78 14.62
N ILE A 36 29.69 18.04 14.18
CA ILE A 36 29.39 16.67 14.59
C ILE A 36 29.25 15.77 13.37
N GLY A 37 29.29 14.46 13.55
CA GLY A 37 29.11 13.52 12.45
C GLY A 37 29.97 12.28 12.54
N THR A 38 30.04 11.52 11.45
CA THR A 38 30.86 10.32 11.35
C THR A 38 32.32 10.67 11.65
N VAL A 39 32.89 9.99 12.65
CA VAL A 39 34.25 10.30 13.18
C VAL A 39 35.33 9.96 12.18
N ASP A 40 35.23 8.81 11.51
CA ASP A 40 36.21 8.29 10.58
C ASP A 40 35.96 8.85 9.19
N GLY A 41 36.57 10.03 8.93
CA GLY A 41 36.62 10.59 7.59
C GLY A 41 37.70 9.91 6.73
N PHE A 42 37.72 10.22 5.43
CA PHE A 42 38.64 9.62 4.48
C PHE A 42 39.30 10.68 3.58
N ASP A 43 40.62 10.66 3.59
CA ASP A 43 41.47 11.47 2.71
C ASP A 43 41.74 10.66 1.43
N TYR A 44 41.04 11.00 0.35
CA TYR A 44 41.15 10.30 -0.93
C TYR A 44 42.45 10.59 -1.67
N GLU A 45 43.10 11.74 -1.38
CA GLU A 45 44.38 12.09 -2.00
C GLU A 45 45.50 11.21 -1.48
N HIS A 46 45.48 10.92 -0.18
CA HIS A 46 46.50 10.12 0.49
C HIS A 46 46.04 8.69 0.81
N ASN A 47 44.81 8.31 0.40
CA ASN A 47 44.22 7.00 0.61
C ASN A 47 44.31 6.52 2.07
N ARG A 48 43.83 7.34 3.01
CA ARG A 48 43.91 7.05 4.45
C ARG A 48 42.70 7.56 5.22
N VAL A 49 42.39 6.86 6.32
CA VAL A 49 41.43 7.33 7.31
C VAL A 49 42.00 8.52 8.07
N VAL A 50 41.20 9.56 8.22
CA VAL A 50 41.52 10.76 9.00
C VAL A 50 40.36 11.04 9.95
N LYS A 51 40.64 11.09 11.25
CA LYS A 51 39.61 11.30 12.25
C LYS A 51 39.28 12.78 12.48
N ASN A 52 38.03 13.05 12.86
CA ASN A 52 37.54 14.34 13.32
C ASN A 52 37.73 15.47 12.29
N ILE A 53 37.44 15.22 11.03
CA ILE A 53 37.52 16.20 9.94
C ILE A 53 36.15 16.83 9.59
N GLN A 54 35.13 16.67 10.44
CA GLN A 54 33.77 17.22 10.20
C GLN A 54 33.80 18.74 9.98
N GLY A 55 34.72 19.47 10.67
CA GLY A 55 34.92 20.92 10.51
C GLY A 55 35.25 21.37 9.09
N ARG A 56 35.74 20.47 8.22
CA ARG A 56 36.02 20.81 6.81
C ARG A 56 34.76 21.10 6.01
N ALA A 57 33.62 20.64 6.44
CA ALA A 57 32.33 20.95 5.80
C ALA A 57 31.77 22.33 6.25
N PHE A 58 32.48 23.08 7.11
CA PHE A 58 32.01 24.32 7.72
C PHE A 58 33.14 25.37 7.82
N ASP A 59 34.26 25.20 7.11
CA ASP A 59 35.42 26.07 7.24
C ASP A 59 35.46 27.24 6.24
N GLY A 60 34.45 27.35 5.38
CA GLY A 60 34.30 28.37 4.35
C GLY A 60 35.27 28.19 3.17
N ASN A 61 35.92 27.04 3.05
CA ASN A 61 36.89 26.76 2.01
C ASN A 61 36.42 25.66 1.07
N LEU A 62 35.95 26.02 -0.11
CA LEU A 62 35.42 25.10 -1.11
C LEU A 62 36.44 24.07 -1.66
N ASN A 63 37.75 24.24 -1.31
CA ASN A 63 38.81 23.30 -1.70
C ASN A 63 39.04 22.20 -0.64
N THR A 64 38.50 22.34 0.56
CA THR A 64 38.48 21.27 1.58
C THR A 64 37.19 20.47 1.48
N TYR A 65 37.16 19.29 2.08
CA TYR A 65 35.94 18.46 2.04
C TYR A 65 35.88 17.52 3.24
N PHE A 66 34.64 17.16 3.58
CA PHE A 66 34.33 16.00 4.38
C PHE A 66 33.92 14.84 3.46
N ALA A 67 34.43 13.65 3.73
CA ALA A 67 34.03 12.40 3.07
C ALA A 67 34.39 11.22 3.96
N THR A 68 33.78 10.07 3.75
CA THR A 68 34.07 8.83 4.49
C THR A 68 34.46 7.71 3.53
N ASN A 69 35.03 6.62 4.05
CA ASN A 69 35.20 5.38 3.30
C ASN A 69 34.03 4.42 3.51
N GLU A 70 33.29 4.61 4.60
CA GLU A 70 32.07 3.86 4.88
C GLU A 70 30.98 4.21 3.88
N ARG A 71 30.12 3.22 3.56
CA ARG A 71 29.02 3.42 2.63
C ARG A 71 27.68 3.63 3.33
N SER A 72 27.48 2.99 4.48
CA SER A 72 26.22 3.06 5.20
C SER A 72 26.24 4.14 6.25
N TYR A 73 25.15 4.88 6.38
CA TYR A 73 24.87 5.83 7.44
C TYR A 73 26.03 6.80 7.73
N THR A 74 26.44 7.57 6.73
CA THR A 74 27.47 8.58 6.87
C THR A 74 26.87 9.97 6.77
N TRP A 75 27.25 10.83 7.72
CA TRP A 75 26.66 12.15 7.83
C TRP A 75 27.63 13.17 8.47
N VAL A 76 27.32 14.45 8.27
CA VAL A 76 28.03 15.57 8.89
C VAL A 76 27.02 16.68 9.21
N GLY A 77 27.21 17.38 10.32
CA GLY A 77 26.29 18.41 10.78
C GLY A 77 26.83 19.30 11.87
N LEU A 78 25.94 20.09 12.48
CA LEU A 78 26.24 20.98 13.59
C LEU A 78 25.33 20.68 14.81
N ASP A 79 25.91 20.71 16.00
CA ASP A 79 25.17 20.98 17.24
C ASP A 79 25.17 22.50 17.45
N LEU A 80 24.00 23.12 17.33
CA LEU A 80 23.81 24.56 17.49
C LEU A 80 23.72 24.99 18.95
N GLY A 81 23.70 24.02 19.90
CA GLY A 81 23.60 24.25 21.34
C GLY A 81 22.18 24.48 21.83
N THR A 82 21.39 25.27 21.12
CA THR A 82 19.96 25.56 21.36
C THR A 82 19.17 25.35 20.07
N PRO A 83 17.83 25.18 20.15
CA PRO A 83 16.98 25.10 18.97
C PRO A 83 17.01 26.38 18.13
N HIS A 84 17.08 26.22 16.81
CA HIS A 84 17.01 27.28 15.82
C HIS A 84 16.02 26.92 14.71
N VAL A 85 15.19 27.88 14.33
CA VAL A 85 14.37 27.78 13.12
C VAL A 85 15.25 28.01 11.91
N ILE A 86 15.42 26.98 11.10
CA ILE A 86 16.23 27.04 9.91
C ILE A 86 15.40 27.60 8.76
N SER A 87 15.86 28.67 8.14
CA SER A 87 15.16 29.34 7.03
C SER A 87 15.82 29.10 5.67
N ARG A 88 17.11 28.71 5.65
CA ARG A 88 17.85 28.47 4.42
C ARG A 88 19.01 27.53 4.68
N VAL A 89 19.32 26.69 3.70
CA VAL A 89 20.51 25.81 3.68
C VAL A 89 21.37 26.12 2.47
N GLY A 90 22.69 25.99 2.64
CA GLY A 90 23.68 26.12 1.56
C GLY A 90 24.54 24.88 1.48
N TRP A 91 24.95 24.50 0.28
CA TRP A 91 25.87 23.37 0.06
C TRP A 91 26.78 23.62 -1.16
N SER A 92 27.95 22.99 -1.12
CA SER A 92 28.85 22.91 -2.26
C SER A 92 29.39 21.50 -2.41
N PRO A 93 29.36 20.91 -3.62
CA PRO A 93 29.96 19.60 -3.86
C PRO A 93 31.48 19.67 -3.75
N ARG A 94 32.11 18.53 -3.42
CA ARG A 94 33.54 18.40 -3.52
C ARG A 94 34.01 18.59 -4.97
N ASP A 95 35.16 19.24 -5.14
CA ASP A 95 35.83 19.33 -6.44
C ASP A 95 36.46 17.97 -6.82
N ASP A 96 35.62 17.10 -7.41
CA ASP A 96 36.04 15.90 -8.13
C ASP A 96 35.05 15.55 -9.24
N TRP A 97 35.42 14.63 -10.11
CA TRP A 97 34.64 14.21 -11.28
C TRP A 97 33.19 13.81 -10.96
N HIS A 98 32.89 13.27 -9.78
CA HIS A 98 31.59 12.83 -9.34
C HIS A 98 30.98 13.67 -8.22
N GLY A 99 31.66 14.74 -7.80
CA GLY A 99 31.21 15.61 -6.71
C GLY A 99 29.78 16.12 -6.90
N PRO A 100 29.47 16.69 -8.09
CA PRO A 100 28.13 17.17 -8.39
C PRO A 100 26.99 16.16 -8.15
N GLN A 101 27.20 14.91 -8.58
CA GLN A 101 26.19 13.85 -8.44
C GLN A 101 26.09 13.33 -6.99
N ARG A 102 27.18 13.40 -6.21
CA ARG A 102 27.20 12.84 -4.86
C ARG A 102 26.42 13.65 -3.82
N VAL A 103 26.15 14.92 -4.09
CA VAL A 103 25.26 15.71 -3.23
C VAL A 103 23.78 15.49 -3.55
N GLN A 104 23.49 15.00 -4.74
CA GLN A 104 22.11 14.77 -5.20
C GLN A 104 21.44 13.65 -4.38
N LEU A 105 20.15 13.83 -4.04
CA LEU A 105 19.39 13.04 -3.08
C LEU A 105 19.92 13.08 -1.64
N GLY A 106 20.88 13.97 -1.34
CA GLY A 106 21.28 14.25 0.02
C GLY A 106 20.15 14.95 0.79
N VAL A 107 19.86 14.47 1.98
CA VAL A 107 18.79 14.99 2.85
C VAL A 107 19.41 15.82 3.97
N ILE A 108 18.89 17.03 4.13
CA ILE A 108 19.17 17.84 5.32
C ILE A 108 18.10 17.53 6.34
N GLN A 109 18.51 17.16 7.56
CA GLN A 109 17.61 16.85 8.67
C GLN A 109 17.82 17.80 9.84
N GLY A 110 16.70 18.07 10.55
CA GLY A 110 16.69 18.69 11.87
C GLY A 110 16.28 17.69 12.94
N ALA A 111 16.85 17.80 14.14
CA ALA A 111 16.52 17.01 15.32
C ALA A 111 16.73 17.82 16.60
N ASN A 112 16.05 17.44 17.70
CA ASN A 112 16.28 17.99 19.03
C ASN A 112 16.90 16.98 20.00
N ARG A 113 16.98 15.70 19.57
CA ARG A 113 17.63 14.61 20.28
C ARG A 113 19.00 14.32 19.69
N GLU A 114 19.98 14.08 20.54
CA GLU A 114 21.34 13.72 20.11
C GLU A 114 21.42 12.38 19.37
N ASP A 115 20.47 11.46 19.66
CA ASP A 115 20.35 10.14 18.99
C ASP A 115 19.61 10.19 17.66
N PHE A 116 19.09 11.35 17.27
CA PHE A 116 18.33 11.57 16.02
C PHE A 116 17.08 10.71 15.85
N LEU A 117 16.53 10.15 16.91
CA LEU A 117 15.28 9.38 16.82
C LEU A 117 14.06 10.26 16.45
N ASP A 118 14.13 11.57 16.71
CA ASP A 118 13.14 12.59 16.33
C ASP A 118 13.47 13.31 15.01
N ALA A 119 14.48 12.84 14.26
CA ALA A 119 14.95 13.54 13.08
C ALA A 119 13.90 13.54 11.96
N VAL A 120 13.67 14.71 11.39
CA VAL A 120 12.81 14.95 10.21
C VAL A 120 13.59 15.63 9.10
N PRO A 121 13.25 15.41 7.81
CA PRO A 121 13.82 16.19 6.73
C PRO A 121 13.36 17.64 6.82
N ILE A 122 14.26 18.57 6.52
CA ILE A 122 13.95 20.00 6.36
C ILE A 122 14.28 20.50 4.95
N TYR A 123 15.08 19.73 4.21
CA TYR A 123 15.39 19.98 2.81
C TYR A 123 15.97 18.72 2.15
N MET A 124 15.79 18.58 0.84
CA MET A 124 16.49 17.57 0.04
C MET A 124 17.10 18.19 -1.20
N ILE A 125 18.37 17.87 -1.48
CA ILE A 125 19.08 18.34 -2.66
C ILE A 125 18.63 17.48 -3.86
N THR A 126 17.86 18.04 -4.77
CA THR A 126 17.34 17.33 -5.95
C THR A 126 18.20 17.52 -7.20
N GLU A 127 19.01 18.57 -7.24
CA GLU A 127 19.84 18.93 -8.39
C GLU A 127 21.30 18.56 -8.13
N GLU A 128 22.06 18.37 -9.21
CA GLU A 128 23.51 18.26 -9.11
C GLU A 128 24.11 19.59 -8.63
N GLY A 129 25.12 19.53 -7.76
CA GLY A 129 25.82 20.72 -7.32
C GLY A 129 26.75 21.31 -8.40
N VAL A 130 27.22 22.53 -8.20
CA VAL A 130 28.21 23.17 -9.06
C VAL A 130 29.56 23.25 -8.34
N ILE A 131 30.62 22.70 -8.93
CA ILE A 131 31.96 22.70 -8.34
C ILE A 131 32.44 24.13 -8.13
N GLY A 132 32.95 24.42 -6.93
CA GLY A 132 33.50 25.73 -6.58
C GLY A 132 32.45 26.84 -6.36
N GLU A 133 31.18 26.48 -6.31
CA GLU A 133 30.07 27.39 -6.04
C GLU A 133 29.20 26.87 -4.91
N MET A 134 28.61 27.80 -4.14
CA MET A 134 27.56 27.49 -3.17
C MET A 134 26.21 27.52 -3.84
N SER A 135 25.46 26.44 -3.66
CA SER A 135 24.02 26.38 -3.98
C SER A 135 23.20 26.59 -2.72
N TYR A 136 22.00 27.12 -2.85
CA TYR A 136 21.14 27.43 -1.69
C TYR A 136 19.70 26.99 -1.93
N GLY A 137 19.05 26.59 -0.83
CA GLY A 137 17.62 26.26 -0.80
C GLY A 137 16.93 26.86 0.42
N ASP A 138 15.72 27.37 0.22
CA ASP A 138 14.89 27.91 1.31
C ASP A 138 14.20 26.77 2.06
N VAL A 139 14.08 26.93 3.38
CA VAL A 139 13.43 25.97 4.29
C VAL A 139 12.16 26.61 4.84
N ASN A 140 11.05 25.89 4.74
CA ASN A 140 9.73 26.38 5.18
C ASN A 140 9.27 25.79 6.51
N CYS A 141 10.03 24.88 7.12
CA CYS A 141 9.71 24.30 8.42
C CYS A 141 9.80 25.34 9.53
N SER A 142 8.73 25.53 10.29
CA SER A 142 8.69 26.50 11.38
C SER A 142 9.24 25.97 12.70
N LYS A 143 9.51 24.66 12.81
CA LYS A 143 10.11 24.02 13.99
C LYS A 143 11.55 24.41 14.17
N GLY A 144 11.95 24.71 15.42
CA GLY A 144 13.34 24.89 15.80
C GLY A 144 14.04 23.58 16.09
N PHE A 145 15.28 23.45 15.61
CA PHE A 145 16.13 22.26 15.79
C PHE A 145 17.47 22.64 16.39
N ARG A 146 17.92 21.85 17.37
CA ARG A 146 19.27 22.00 17.95
C ARG A 146 20.32 21.36 17.06
N TYR A 147 20.02 20.20 16.49
CA TYR A 147 20.93 19.45 15.61
C TYR A 147 20.47 19.57 14.18
N VAL A 148 21.39 19.92 13.29
CA VAL A 148 21.17 19.94 11.85
C VAL A 148 22.25 19.14 11.16
N ARG A 149 21.86 18.27 10.20
CA ARG A 149 22.84 17.41 9.53
C ARG A 149 22.52 17.18 8.06
N PHE A 150 23.55 16.90 7.29
CA PHE A 150 23.47 16.38 5.93
C PHE A 150 23.72 14.87 5.94
N VAL A 151 22.84 14.11 5.34
CA VAL A 151 22.95 12.65 5.13
C VAL A 151 22.91 12.40 3.63
N SER A 152 23.95 11.80 3.07
CA SER A 152 23.99 11.44 1.66
C SER A 152 23.40 10.05 1.42
N THR A 153 23.19 9.71 0.15
CA THR A 153 22.98 8.30 -0.22
C THR A 153 24.23 7.48 0.12
N SER A 154 24.04 6.18 0.40
CA SER A 154 25.12 5.27 0.82
C SER A 154 26.32 5.29 -0.15
N ASP A 155 26.07 5.36 -1.46
CA ASP A 155 27.14 5.35 -2.46
C ASP A 155 27.92 6.68 -2.54
N ALA A 156 27.33 7.78 -2.09
CA ALA A 156 27.95 9.11 -2.09
C ALA A 156 28.95 9.32 -0.94
N ARG A 157 28.89 8.48 0.12
CA ARG A 157 29.87 8.48 1.23
C ARG A 157 30.03 9.83 1.92
N CYS A 158 28.94 10.58 2.07
CA CYS A 158 28.87 11.92 2.65
C CYS A 158 29.92 12.90 2.07
N ASN A 159 30.08 12.88 0.76
CA ASN A 159 31.13 13.63 0.07
C ASN A 159 30.65 15.07 -0.22
N ILE A 160 31.10 16.03 0.62
CA ILE A 160 30.63 17.43 0.58
C ILE A 160 31.83 18.38 0.86
N ALA A 161 31.93 19.50 0.13
CA ALA A 161 32.94 20.51 0.40
C ALA A 161 32.48 21.47 1.49
N GLU A 162 31.30 22.06 1.38
CA GLU A 162 30.83 23.07 2.33
C GLU A 162 29.33 22.94 2.58
N LEU A 163 28.91 23.21 3.81
CA LEU A 163 27.55 23.32 4.27
C LEU A 163 27.33 24.62 5.03
N GLU A 164 26.23 25.27 4.81
CA GLU A 164 25.81 26.47 5.55
C GLU A 164 24.34 26.33 6.00
N PHE A 165 24.07 26.78 7.21
CA PHE A 165 22.72 26.88 7.76
C PHE A 165 22.44 28.32 8.15
N TYR A 166 21.25 28.81 7.82
CA TYR A 166 20.80 30.15 8.14
C TYR A 166 19.48 30.07 8.91
N GLY A 167 19.31 30.94 9.91
CA GLY A 167 18.11 30.89 10.72
C GLY A 167 18.13 31.87 11.89
N SER A 168 17.31 31.59 12.87
CA SER A 168 17.23 32.36 14.13
C SER A 168 16.97 31.42 15.30
N GLU A 169 17.52 31.75 16.47
CA GLU A 169 17.26 30.98 17.69
C GLU A 169 15.79 31.00 18.08
N GLY A 170 15.25 29.83 18.46
CA GLY A 170 13.87 29.64 18.91
C GLY A 170 13.39 28.22 18.70
N GLU A 171 12.39 27.84 19.51
CA GLU A 171 11.68 26.55 19.40
C GLU A 171 10.79 26.49 18.14
N GLY A 172 10.35 27.66 17.65
CA GLY A 172 9.43 27.75 16.52
C GLY A 172 8.04 27.17 16.81
N ALA A 173 7.36 26.74 15.75
CA ALA A 173 6.04 26.10 15.81
C ALA A 173 6.10 24.71 15.16
N ASP A 174 5.19 23.83 15.55
CA ASP A 174 5.08 22.47 14.99
C ASP A 174 4.24 22.48 13.71
N ASP A 175 4.67 23.22 12.70
CA ASP A 175 4.01 23.32 11.40
C ASP A 175 5.00 23.48 10.25
N GLY A 176 4.50 23.35 9.02
CA GLY A 176 5.29 23.54 7.80
C GLY A 176 6.37 22.48 7.63
N TYR A 177 6.20 21.29 8.16
CA TYR A 177 7.15 20.20 8.02
C TYR A 177 7.37 19.87 6.52
N PHE A 178 8.62 19.66 6.17
CA PHE A 178 9.04 19.39 4.80
C PHE A 178 8.60 18.00 4.34
N SER A 179 7.83 17.95 3.25
CA SER A 179 7.56 16.72 2.49
C SER A 179 8.45 16.67 1.26
N LEU A 180 8.99 15.50 0.94
CA LEU A 180 9.90 15.35 -0.20
C LEU A 180 9.20 15.62 -1.54
N THR A 181 7.94 15.22 -1.60
CA THR A 181 7.05 15.41 -2.76
C THR A 181 5.63 15.67 -2.27
N SER A 182 4.65 15.65 -3.15
CA SER A 182 3.23 15.65 -2.79
C SER A 182 2.75 14.39 -2.06
N LEU A 183 3.59 13.34 -1.96
CA LEU A 183 3.29 12.14 -1.19
C LEU A 183 3.66 12.32 0.29
N PRO A 184 3.01 11.56 1.20
CA PRO A 184 3.47 11.49 2.58
C PRO A 184 4.92 11.00 2.66
N THR A 185 5.69 11.54 3.59
CA THR A 185 7.06 11.13 3.88
C THR A 185 7.10 10.29 5.14
N VAL A 186 7.61 9.07 5.05
CA VAL A 186 7.80 8.14 6.18
C VAL A 186 9.28 8.17 6.59
N CYS A 187 9.56 8.71 7.76
CA CYS A 187 10.89 8.73 8.37
C CYS A 187 11.00 7.57 9.37
N ILE A 188 11.97 6.70 9.18
CA ILE A 188 12.28 5.59 10.07
C ILE A 188 13.64 5.87 10.67
N ASN A 189 13.70 6.20 11.95
CA ASN A 189 14.93 6.48 12.67
C ASN A 189 15.20 5.33 13.65
N THR A 190 16.16 4.48 13.34
CA THR A 190 16.49 3.31 14.15
C THR A 190 17.51 3.67 15.25
N ILE A 191 17.47 2.94 16.36
CA ILE A 191 18.47 3.07 17.41
C ILE A 191 19.85 2.75 16.83
N ASP A 192 20.84 3.59 17.15
CA ASP A 192 22.22 3.51 16.65
C ASP A 192 22.33 3.47 15.12
N ALA A 193 21.32 3.96 14.43
CA ALA A 193 21.19 3.92 12.98
C ALA A 193 21.38 2.53 12.36
N ALA A 194 21.02 1.47 13.08
CA ALA A 194 21.12 0.10 12.62
C ALA A 194 20.22 -0.12 11.39
N GLU A 195 20.75 -0.71 10.32
CA GLU A 195 19.97 -1.04 9.15
C GLU A 195 19.26 -2.40 9.31
N PRO A 196 17.98 -2.52 8.93
CA PRO A 196 17.30 -3.81 8.85
C PRO A 196 17.99 -4.73 7.84
N TYR A 197 18.29 -5.96 8.22
CA TYR A 197 19.12 -6.87 7.41
C TYR A 197 18.48 -8.24 7.14
N ASP A 198 17.41 -8.59 7.86
CA ASP A 198 16.69 -9.85 7.65
C ASP A 198 15.21 -9.75 8.06
N LYS A 199 14.47 -10.85 7.89
CA LYS A 199 13.05 -10.96 8.24
C LYS A 199 12.78 -11.43 9.67
N GLU A 200 13.80 -11.78 10.44
CA GLU A 200 13.68 -12.37 11.78
C GLU A 200 13.90 -11.32 12.88
N HIS A 201 14.90 -10.45 12.72
CA HIS A 201 15.30 -9.50 13.76
C HIS A 201 14.61 -8.16 13.61
N ASN A 202 13.83 -7.79 14.61
CA ASN A 202 13.23 -6.47 14.71
C ASN A 202 14.24 -5.47 15.29
N ILE A 203 14.43 -4.34 14.63
CA ILE A 203 15.26 -3.22 15.07
C ILE A 203 14.36 -2.12 15.62
N SER A 204 14.57 -1.72 16.87
CA SER A 204 13.80 -0.65 17.49
C SER A 204 14.03 0.68 16.80
N CYS A 205 12.98 1.45 16.59
CA CYS A 205 13.02 2.72 15.88
C CYS A 205 11.93 3.67 16.38
N ASN A 206 12.03 4.93 15.98
CA ASN A 206 10.91 5.84 15.95
C ASN A 206 10.46 6.04 14.50
N VAL A 207 9.15 6.07 14.27
CA VAL A 207 8.55 6.31 12.94
C VAL A 207 7.77 7.60 12.99
N ILE A 208 8.16 8.53 12.10
CA ILE A 208 7.48 9.81 11.92
C ILE A 208 6.92 9.86 10.50
N ILE A 209 5.63 10.16 10.37
CA ILE A 209 4.98 10.30 9.06
C ILE A 209 4.56 11.76 8.92
N ILE A 210 5.01 12.40 7.85
CA ILE A 210 4.70 13.78 7.51
C ILE A 210 3.75 13.78 6.32
N HIS A 211 2.66 14.53 6.43
CA HIS A 211 1.70 14.72 5.35
C HIS A 211 1.12 16.13 5.38
N ASP A 212 1.09 16.79 4.22
CA ASP A 212 0.56 18.16 4.07
C ASP A 212 1.16 19.19 5.05
N GLY A 213 2.46 19.03 5.36
CA GLY A 213 3.19 19.93 6.26
C GLY A 213 2.98 19.66 7.75
N GLU A 214 2.26 18.61 8.10
CA GLU A 214 1.91 18.22 9.47
C GLU A 214 2.47 16.84 9.83
N ILE A 215 2.65 16.54 11.10
CA ILE A 215 2.97 15.19 11.57
C ILE A 215 1.68 14.40 11.76
N ASP A 216 1.47 13.40 10.92
CA ASP A 216 0.37 12.43 11.03
C ASP A 216 0.63 11.41 12.15
N THR A 217 1.84 10.91 12.23
CA THR A 217 2.26 9.88 13.18
C THR A 217 3.66 10.19 13.69
N ASP A 218 3.85 10.10 15.01
CA ASP A 218 5.16 10.08 15.67
C ASP A 218 5.10 9.03 16.79
N ALA A 219 5.70 7.87 16.56
CA ALA A 219 5.52 6.74 17.47
C ALA A 219 6.68 5.75 17.45
N ALA A 220 6.96 5.20 18.64
CA ALA A 220 7.90 4.11 18.83
C ALA A 220 7.41 2.83 18.10
N ALA A 221 8.34 2.18 17.44
CA ALA A 221 8.10 1.01 16.61
C ALA A 221 9.35 0.12 16.53
N SER A 222 9.22 -0.97 15.81
CA SER A 222 10.32 -1.74 15.29
C SER A 222 10.18 -1.96 13.80
N VAL A 223 11.30 -2.12 13.10
CA VAL A 223 11.36 -2.36 11.66
C VAL A 223 12.23 -3.58 11.35
N ARG A 224 11.84 -4.36 10.33
CA ARG A 224 12.65 -5.45 9.78
C ARG A 224 12.41 -5.60 8.28
N GLU A 225 13.26 -6.33 7.58
CA GLU A 225 12.95 -6.74 6.21
C GLU A 225 11.73 -7.67 6.17
N ARG A 226 11.06 -7.72 5.03
CA ARG A 226 9.93 -8.62 4.77
C ARG A 226 9.99 -9.20 3.36
N GLY A 227 9.12 -10.20 3.13
CA GLY A 227 8.98 -10.89 1.85
C GLY A 227 10.06 -11.95 1.62
N ASN A 228 9.88 -12.73 0.59
CA ASN A 228 10.79 -13.80 0.19
C ASN A 228 11.68 -13.31 -0.98
N TYR A 229 11.16 -13.30 -2.19
CA TYR A 229 11.94 -12.90 -3.36
C TYR A 229 12.28 -11.40 -3.38
N SER A 230 11.35 -10.52 -3.02
CA SER A 230 11.54 -9.05 -3.03
C SER A 230 12.68 -8.55 -2.14
N ARG A 231 13.11 -9.32 -1.12
CA ARG A 231 14.29 -9.04 -0.30
C ARG A 231 15.62 -9.13 -1.08
N THR A 232 15.65 -9.87 -2.19
CA THR A 232 16.86 -10.01 -3.01
C THR A 232 17.20 -8.75 -3.79
N PHE A 233 16.24 -7.83 -3.93
CA PHE A 233 16.45 -6.57 -4.62
C PHE A 233 17.31 -5.59 -3.82
N PRO A 234 18.04 -4.68 -4.50
CA PRO A 234 18.78 -3.60 -3.81
C PRO A 234 17.88 -2.69 -2.97
N LYS A 235 16.68 -2.38 -3.45
CA LYS A 235 15.64 -1.63 -2.73
C LYS A 235 14.86 -2.61 -1.87
N LYS A 236 15.06 -2.56 -0.53
CA LYS A 236 14.50 -3.53 0.41
C LYS A 236 13.07 -3.21 0.79
N PRO A 237 12.19 -4.20 0.91
CA PRO A 237 10.86 -4.05 1.51
C PRO A 237 10.94 -4.20 3.03
N TRP A 238 10.09 -3.46 3.77
CA TRP A 238 10.10 -3.49 5.24
C TRP A 238 8.74 -3.77 5.84
N ARG A 239 8.76 -4.25 7.09
CA ARG A 239 7.60 -4.31 7.98
C ARG A 239 7.85 -3.43 9.19
N ILE A 240 6.94 -2.50 9.44
CA ILE A 240 6.88 -1.69 10.65
C ILE A 240 5.94 -2.37 11.64
N LYS A 241 6.33 -2.43 12.93
CA LYS A 241 5.47 -2.86 14.02
C LYS A 241 5.51 -1.82 15.12
N PHE A 242 4.47 -1.00 15.19
CA PHE A 242 4.31 -0.01 16.27
C PHE A 242 4.10 -0.69 17.64
N ASP A 243 4.57 -0.07 18.70
CA ASP A 243 4.35 -0.54 20.06
C ASP A 243 2.86 -0.52 20.44
N LYS A 244 2.14 0.48 19.94
CA LYS A 244 0.68 0.63 20.09
C LYS A 244 0.02 0.70 18.71
N LYS A 245 -1.24 0.25 18.61
CA LYS A 245 -2.01 0.38 17.36
C LYS A 245 -2.08 1.85 16.93
N GLN A 246 -1.74 2.13 15.66
CA GLN A 246 -1.82 3.44 15.01
C GLN A 246 -2.87 3.42 13.89
N ASN A 247 -3.51 4.57 13.70
CA ASN A 247 -4.33 4.84 12.52
C ASN A 247 -3.50 5.75 11.59
N VAL A 248 -2.77 5.13 10.69
CA VAL A 248 -1.77 5.80 9.84
C VAL A 248 -2.45 6.39 8.61
N LEU A 249 -2.28 7.69 8.35
CA LEU A 249 -2.78 8.38 7.14
C LEU A 249 -4.28 8.11 6.88
N ASP A 250 -5.08 8.12 7.94
CA ASP A 250 -6.53 7.83 7.90
C ASP A 250 -6.90 6.45 7.31
N ALA A 251 -6.01 5.47 7.44
CA ALA A 251 -6.32 4.10 7.03
C ALA A 251 -7.56 3.55 7.76
N PRO A 252 -8.39 2.71 7.13
CA PRO A 252 -9.62 2.19 7.74
C PRO A 252 -9.38 1.44 9.05
N ALA A 253 -8.24 0.74 9.15
CA ALA A 253 -7.89 -0.06 10.32
C ALA A 253 -6.90 0.66 11.24
N LYS A 254 -7.12 0.52 12.55
CA LYS A 254 -6.11 0.85 13.56
C LYS A 254 -5.32 -0.41 13.90
N ALA A 255 -4.03 -0.44 13.56
CA ALA A 255 -3.20 -1.64 13.65
C ALA A 255 -1.78 -1.36 14.15
N LYS A 256 -1.09 -2.43 14.59
CA LYS A 256 0.34 -2.35 14.95
C LYS A 256 1.25 -2.59 13.75
N LYS A 257 0.90 -3.55 12.88
CA LYS A 257 1.78 -4.02 11.80
C LYS A 257 1.40 -3.34 10.48
N TRP A 258 2.40 -2.78 9.79
CA TRP A 258 2.26 -2.13 8.49
C TRP A 258 3.40 -2.58 7.56
N THR A 259 3.16 -2.62 6.26
CA THR A 259 4.16 -3.02 5.28
C THR A 259 4.57 -1.86 4.38
N LEU A 260 5.84 -1.81 4.03
CA LEU A 260 6.40 -0.96 3.00
C LEU A 260 6.83 -1.84 1.82
N ILE A 261 5.97 -1.91 0.81
CA ILE A 261 6.24 -2.66 -0.42
C ILE A 261 7.16 -1.82 -1.28
N ASN A 262 8.29 -2.39 -1.72
CA ASN A 262 9.34 -1.66 -2.43
C ASN A 262 9.01 -1.34 -3.89
N ASN A 263 8.10 -2.07 -4.53
CA ASN A 263 7.74 -1.92 -5.95
C ASN A 263 8.96 -1.87 -6.91
N TYR A 264 10.08 -2.55 -6.56
CA TYR A 264 11.31 -2.45 -7.35
C TYR A 264 11.16 -3.05 -8.76
N GLY A 265 10.42 -4.14 -8.89
CA GLY A 265 10.09 -4.78 -10.16
C GLY A 265 8.99 -4.06 -10.96
N ASP A 266 8.19 -3.23 -10.30
CA ASP A 266 7.11 -2.45 -10.92
C ASP A 266 7.55 -1.03 -11.26
N LYS A 267 7.93 -0.79 -12.51
CA LYS A 267 8.36 0.54 -12.98
C LYS A 267 7.23 1.57 -13.07
N THR A 268 5.99 1.17 -12.85
CA THR A 268 4.86 2.12 -12.71
C THR A 268 4.63 2.53 -11.27
N LEU A 269 5.13 1.78 -10.29
CA LEU A 269 4.95 1.97 -8.84
C LEU A 269 3.48 1.89 -8.39
N MET A 270 2.56 1.38 -9.22
CA MET A 270 1.10 1.45 -8.98
C MET A 270 0.34 0.14 -9.17
N ARG A 271 0.97 -0.94 -9.66
CA ARG A 271 0.25 -2.17 -10.03
C ARG A 271 -0.53 -2.80 -8.88
N ASN A 272 0.05 -2.84 -7.69
CA ASN A 272 -0.65 -3.31 -6.48
C ASN A 272 -1.86 -2.42 -6.14
N LEU A 273 -1.71 -1.09 -6.18
CA LEU A 273 -2.82 -0.15 -5.92
C LEU A 273 -3.95 -0.32 -6.94
N LEU A 274 -3.62 -0.51 -8.21
CA LEU A 274 -4.59 -0.77 -9.28
C LEU A 274 -5.33 -2.08 -9.07
N ALA A 275 -4.64 -3.15 -8.69
CA ALA A 275 -5.26 -4.44 -8.40
C ALA A 275 -6.19 -4.35 -7.17
N PHE A 276 -5.79 -3.61 -6.14
CA PHE A 276 -6.63 -3.37 -4.97
C PHE A 276 -7.90 -2.58 -5.35
N GLU A 277 -7.81 -1.61 -6.25
CA GLU A 277 -9.00 -0.93 -6.77
C GLU A 277 -9.92 -1.87 -7.54
N ILE A 278 -9.37 -2.77 -8.35
CA ILE A 278 -10.16 -3.81 -9.05
C ILE A 278 -10.85 -4.71 -8.03
N GLY A 279 -10.16 -5.14 -6.97
CA GLY A 279 -10.76 -5.95 -5.90
C GLY A 279 -11.94 -5.25 -5.21
N ARG A 280 -11.83 -3.93 -4.96
CA ARG A 280 -12.94 -3.12 -4.42
C ARG A 280 -14.12 -3.07 -5.38
N ARG A 281 -13.87 -2.93 -6.68
CA ARG A 281 -14.95 -2.93 -7.69
C ARG A 281 -15.60 -4.30 -7.90
N PHE A 282 -14.94 -5.37 -7.52
CA PHE A 282 -15.56 -6.68 -7.37
C PHE A 282 -16.24 -6.89 -6.01
N GLU A 283 -16.33 -5.86 -5.15
CA GLU A 283 -16.96 -5.93 -3.81
C GLU A 283 -16.39 -7.05 -2.94
N MET A 284 -15.09 -7.25 -2.98
CA MET A 284 -14.45 -8.18 -2.05
C MET A 284 -14.59 -7.66 -0.61
N PRO A 285 -14.94 -8.51 0.35
CA PRO A 285 -15.21 -8.09 1.74
C PRO A 285 -14.04 -7.34 2.38
N TYR A 286 -12.83 -7.78 2.11
CA TYR A 286 -11.61 -7.09 2.50
C TYR A 286 -10.65 -7.00 1.31
N VAL A 287 -10.20 -5.80 1.05
CA VAL A 287 -9.10 -5.49 0.14
C VAL A 287 -8.10 -4.65 0.92
N PRO A 288 -6.80 -5.01 0.92
CA PRO A 288 -5.82 -4.25 1.68
C PRO A 288 -5.83 -2.76 1.33
N TRP A 289 -5.76 -1.94 2.37
CA TRP A 289 -5.52 -0.51 2.17
C TRP A 289 -4.07 -0.30 1.78
N GLY A 290 -3.80 0.68 0.92
CA GLY A 290 -2.45 1.05 0.53
C GLY A 290 -2.38 2.46 0.01
N ARG A 291 -1.23 3.12 0.24
CA ARG A 291 -0.92 4.48 -0.21
C ARG A 291 0.55 4.58 -0.62
N ALA A 292 0.81 5.28 -1.72
CA ALA A 292 2.18 5.60 -2.09
C ALA A 292 2.79 6.60 -1.10
N VAL A 293 4.04 6.39 -0.72
CA VAL A 293 4.79 7.22 0.23
C VAL A 293 6.26 7.31 -0.19
N ASP A 294 6.93 8.39 0.16
CA ASP A 294 8.37 8.49 0.11
C ASP A 294 8.99 8.03 1.43
N VAL A 295 10.11 7.31 1.39
CA VAL A 295 10.72 6.74 2.60
C VAL A 295 12.13 7.25 2.81
N ILE A 296 12.40 7.69 4.05
CA ILE A 296 13.72 8.01 4.59
C ILE A 296 14.02 7.01 5.71
N LEU A 297 15.15 6.31 5.61
CA LEU A 297 15.67 5.46 6.68
C LEU A 297 16.99 6.06 7.20
N ASN A 298 17.02 6.42 8.47
CA ASN A 298 18.18 7.02 9.12
C ASN A 298 18.76 8.26 8.39
N GLY A 299 17.88 9.04 7.76
CA GLY A 299 18.25 10.22 6.97
C GLY A 299 18.53 9.95 5.50
N GLU A 300 18.68 8.71 5.07
CA GLU A 300 18.89 8.37 3.65
C GLU A 300 17.56 8.18 2.93
N TYR A 301 17.36 8.84 1.79
CA TYR A 301 16.23 8.62 0.92
C TYR A 301 16.28 7.23 0.27
N LYS A 302 15.28 6.42 0.52
CA LYS A 302 15.18 5.04 0.03
C LYS A 302 14.25 4.87 -1.17
N GLY A 303 13.50 5.90 -1.55
CA GLY A 303 12.62 5.89 -2.74
C GLY A 303 11.13 5.91 -2.41
N CYS A 304 10.33 5.79 -3.46
CA CYS A 304 8.88 5.67 -3.38
C CYS A 304 8.47 4.24 -3.03
N TYR A 305 7.69 4.08 -1.99
CA TYR A 305 7.15 2.78 -1.51
C TYR A 305 5.62 2.82 -1.52
N GLN A 306 5.00 1.65 -1.34
CA GLN A 306 3.60 1.57 -0.97
C GLN A 306 3.52 1.19 0.51
N LEU A 307 3.06 2.12 1.36
CA LEU A 307 2.63 1.81 2.72
C LEU A 307 1.28 1.09 2.62
N CYS A 308 1.16 -0.05 3.27
CA CYS A 308 0.04 -0.96 3.07
C CYS A 308 -0.31 -1.69 4.37
N ASP A 309 -1.55 -2.15 4.47
CA ASP A 309 -1.92 -3.10 5.50
C ASP A 309 -0.96 -4.29 5.52
N GLN A 310 -0.58 -4.75 6.71
CA GLN A 310 -0.20 -6.15 6.88
C GLN A 310 -1.47 -6.98 6.76
N VAL A 311 -1.50 -7.94 5.86
CA VAL A 311 -2.62 -8.88 5.77
C VAL A 311 -2.59 -9.76 7.02
N GLU A 312 -3.55 -9.55 7.91
CA GLU A 312 -3.66 -10.21 9.22
C GLU A 312 -5.10 -10.14 9.74
N VAL A 313 -5.43 -11.01 10.67
CA VAL A 313 -6.68 -10.92 11.44
C VAL A 313 -6.60 -9.67 12.33
N ASN A 314 -7.46 -8.71 12.09
CA ASN A 314 -7.57 -7.47 12.86
C ASN A 314 -8.87 -6.74 12.48
N PRO A 315 -9.59 -6.14 13.45
CA PRO A 315 -10.75 -5.31 13.15
C PRO A 315 -10.42 -4.21 12.11
N GLY A 316 -11.25 -4.12 11.05
CA GLY A 316 -11.05 -3.20 9.93
C GLY A 316 -10.07 -3.68 8.84
N ARG A 317 -9.51 -4.88 9.00
CA ARG A 317 -8.78 -5.66 7.98
C ARG A 317 -9.54 -6.95 7.73
N LEU A 318 -8.90 -8.11 7.90
CA LEU A 318 -9.62 -9.38 7.95
C LEU A 318 -10.31 -9.48 9.31
N ASP A 319 -11.58 -9.10 9.35
CA ASP A 319 -12.38 -8.99 10.59
C ASP A 319 -13.10 -10.31 10.86
N ILE A 320 -12.35 -11.28 11.34
CA ILE A 320 -12.84 -12.59 11.78
C ILE A 320 -12.47 -12.80 13.25
N THR A 321 -13.09 -13.78 13.89
CA THR A 321 -12.79 -14.15 15.27
C THR A 321 -11.32 -14.55 15.42
N GLU A 322 -10.58 -13.93 16.34
CA GLU A 322 -9.23 -14.37 16.70
C GLU A 322 -9.31 -15.65 17.52
N MET A 323 -8.52 -16.67 17.17
CA MET A 323 -8.49 -17.95 17.87
C MET A 323 -7.52 -17.91 19.04
N GLU A 324 -7.97 -18.44 20.17
CA GLU A 324 -7.16 -18.62 21.37
C GLU A 324 -6.71 -20.09 21.49
N PRO A 325 -5.63 -20.40 22.21
CA PRO A 325 -5.16 -21.78 22.40
C PRO A 325 -6.19 -22.72 23.06
N GLU A 326 -7.17 -22.17 23.77
CA GLU A 326 -8.25 -22.91 24.45
C GLU A 326 -9.38 -23.31 23.50
N ASP A 327 -9.44 -22.76 22.28
CA ASP A 327 -10.47 -23.01 21.28
C ASP A 327 -10.25 -24.36 20.55
N VAL A 328 -10.36 -25.47 21.29
CA VAL A 328 -9.97 -26.81 20.81
C VAL A 328 -11.16 -27.77 20.60
N SER A 329 -12.40 -27.31 20.75
CA SER A 329 -13.59 -28.16 20.60
C SER A 329 -14.86 -27.37 20.34
N GLY A 330 -15.88 -28.07 19.80
CA GLY A 330 -17.21 -27.47 19.54
C GLY A 330 -17.15 -26.32 18.55
N ASP A 331 -18.03 -25.34 18.73
CA ASP A 331 -18.13 -24.17 17.89
C ASP A 331 -16.83 -23.33 17.90
N ALA A 332 -16.15 -23.24 19.03
CA ALA A 332 -14.90 -22.49 19.16
C ALA A 332 -13.78 -23.00 18.22
N LEU A 333 -13.74 -24.31 17.94
CA LEU A 333 -12.76 -24.89 17.01
C LEU A 333 -13.09 -24.61 15.52
N THR A 334 -14.32 -24.18 15.19
CA THR A 334 -14.78 -24.14 13.79
C THR A 334 -14.21 -23.00 12.98
N GLY A 335 -13.64 -21.96 13.59
CA GLY A 335 -13.18 -20.79 12.83
C GLY A 335 -12.36 -19.78 13.62
N GLY A 336 -11.84 -18.83 12.88
CA GLY A 336 -10.76 -17.93 13.20
C GLY A 336 -9.52 -18.28 12.39
N TYR A 337 -9.65 -19.13 11.37
CA TYR A 337 -8.55 -19.56 10.53
C TYR A 337 -8.31 -18.59 9.40
N PHE A 338 -7.05 -18.27 9.21
CA PHE A 338 -6.53 -17.58 8.04
C PHE A 338 -5.37 -18.36 7.47
N ILE A 339 -5.45 -18.75 6.20
CA ILE A 339 -4.47 -19.61 5.53
C ILE A 339 -4.06 -19.02 4.18
N GLU A 340 -2.92 -19.42 3.67
CA GLU A 340 -2.41 -19.04 2.35
C GLU A 340 -1.94 -20.29 1.60
N VAL A 341 -2.46 -20.50 0.39
CA VAL A 341 -1.80 -21.42 -0.55
C VAL A 341 -0.53 -20.74 -1.02
N ASP A 342 0.61 -21.26 -0.60
CA ASP A 342 1.89 -20.58 -0.68
C ASP A 342 3.00 -21.51 -1.20
N ALA A 343 3.68 -21.08 -2.26
CA ALA A 343 4.84 -21.80 -2.79
C ALA A 343 6.01 -21.91 -1.80
N TYR A 344 6.07 -21.02 -0.83
CA TYR A 344 7.10 -20.94 0.20
C TYR A 344 6.68 -21.59 1.53
N ALA A 345 5.54 -22.30 1.57
CA ALA A 345 5.07 -22.95 2.80
C ALA A 345 6.13 -23.91 3.41
N TYR A 346 6.95 -24.54 2.59
CA TYR A 346 8.02 -25.44 3.03
C TYR A 346 9.17 -24.73 3.77
N ASP A 347 9.26 -23.42 3.69
CA ASP A 347 10.27 -22.61 4.37
C ASP A 347 9.80 -22.15 5.77
N GLU A 348 8.51 -22.40 6.10
CA GLU A 348 7.94 -22.06 7.41
C GLU A 348 8.25 -23.16 8.45
N PRO A 349 8.23 -22.84 9.75
CA PRO A 349 8.44 -23.82 10.81
C PRO A 349 7.45 -24.99 10.75
N GLU A 350 7.88 -26.14 11.28
CA GLU A 350 7.00 -27.32 11.41
C GLU A 350 5.79 -26.99 12.29
N GLY A 351 4.59 -27.29 11.80
CA GLY A 351 3.32 -26.97 12.46
C GLY A 351 2.66 -25.69 11.97
N GLU A 352 3.38 -24.81 11.28
CA GLU A 352 2.81 -23.59 10.71
C GLU A 352 2.33 -23.76 9.25
N TRP A 353 2.51 -24.94 8.68
CA TRP A 353 2.08 -25.27 7.33
C TRP A 353 1.71 -26.75 7.18
N PHE A 354 0.99 -27.08 6.13
CA PHE A 354 0.67 -28.45 5.74
C PHE A 354 0.59 -28.61 4.22
N THR A 355 0.57 -29.85 3.75
CA THR A 355 0.10 -30.17 2.38
C THR A 355 -1.26 -30.83 2.45
N SER A 356 -2.13 -30.48 1.47
CA SER A 356 -3.42 -31.14 1.35
C SER A 356 -3.27 -32.66 1.06
N ALA A 357 -4.28 -33.44 1.44
CA ALA A 357 -4.17 -34.89 1.45
C ALA A 357 -4.16 -35.54 0.06
N TYR A 358 -4.75 -34.91 -0.97
CA TYR A 358 -4.99 -35.55 -2.27
C TYR A 358 -4.06 -35.04 -3.37
N HIS A 359 -3.79 -33.74 -3.43
CA HIS A 359 -2.96 -33.12 -4.46
C HIS A 359 -1.70 -32.44 -3.93
N SER A 360 -1.45 -32.59 -2.63
CA SER A 360 -0.25 -32.03 -1.97
C SER A 360 -0.13 -30.51 -2.18
N ILE A 361 -1.25 -29.81 -2.11
CA ILE A 361 -1.27 -28.34 -2.18
C ILE A 361 -0.60 -27.80 -0.91
N PRO A 362 0.46 -26.98 -1.04
CA PRO A 362 1.14 -26.41 0.13
C PRO A 362 0.32 -25.23 0.68
N VAL A 363 0.09 -25.24 2.00
CA VAL A 363 -0.72 -24.25 2.70
C VAL A 363 -0.01 -23.79 3.97
N THR A 364 0.19 -22.50 4.12
CA THR A 364 0.70 -21.86 5.34
C THR A 364 -0.49 -21.40 6.20
N ILE A 365 -0.40 -21.63 7.52
CA ILE A 365 -1.36 -21.12 8.50
C ILE A 365 -0.87 -19.71 8.93
N LYS A 366 -1.68 -18.69 8.72
CA LYS A 366 -1.39 -17.30 9.09
C LYS A 366 -2.13 -16.88 10.38
N SER A 367 -3.20 -17.57 10.73
CA SER A 367 -3.92 -17.52 12.00
C SER A 367 -4.58 -18.88 12.25
N PRO A 368 -4.50 -19.41 13.47
CA PRO A 368 -3.84 -18.87 14.66
C PRO A 368 -2.32 -18.75 14.51
N ASP A 369 -1.70 -17.88 15.33
CA ASP A 369 -0.23 -17.69 15.36
C ASP A 369 0.47 -19.02 15.69
N ASP A 370 1.69 -19.22 15.16
CA ASP A 370 2.52 -20.42 15.34
C ASP A 370 1.79 -21.74 14.94
N GLY A 371 0.82 -21.65 14.01
CA GLY A 371 0.03 -22.80 13.54
C GLY A 371 -1.04 -23.30 14.51
N GLY A 372 -1.11 -22.73 15.70
CA GLY A 372 -2.07 -23.06 16.74
C GLY A 372 -1.79 -24.38 17.47
N THR A 373 -2.81 -24.90 18.17
CA THR A 373 -2.75 -26.21 18.81
C THR A 373 -2.87 -27.35 17.79
N LYS A 374 -2.55 -28.56 18.21
CA LYS A 374 -2.70 -29.75 17.34
C LYS A 374 -4.14 -29.93 16.84
N GLU A 375 -5.14 -29.67 17.68
CA GLU A 375 -6.54 -29.77 17.35
C GLU A 375 -6.95 -28.75 16.29
N GLN A 376 -6.46 -27.50 16.41
CA GLN A 376 -6.69 -26.42 15.46
C GLN A 376 -6.01 -26.72 14.12
N TYR A 377 -4.73 -27.13 14.16
CA TYR A 377 -3.99 -27.54 12.97
C TYR A 377 -4.67 -28.69 12.21
N ASP A 378 -5.05 -29.76 12.93
CA ASP A 378 -5.73 -30.91 12.33
C ASP A 378 -7.08 -30.51 11.71
N TYR A 379 -7.85 -29.65 12.40
CA TYR A 379 -9.13 -29.16 11.90
C TYR A 379 -9.02 -28.47 10.55
N ILE A 380 -8.15 -27.45 10.45
CA ILE A 380 -8.08 -26.66 9.19
C ILE A 380 -7.45 -27.47 8.05
N ARG A 381 -6.43 -28.31 8.35
CA ARG A 381 -5.86 -29.25 7.36
C ARG A 381 -6.92 -30.20 6.80
N ASP A 382 -7.71 -30.82 7.68
CA ASP A 382 -8.71 -31.80 7.31
C ASP A 382 -9.89 -31.12 6.58
N TYR A 383 -10.27 -29.91 7.00
CA TYR A 383 -11.28 -29.10 6.33
C TYR A 383 -10.87 -28.78 4.89
N PHE A 384 -9.66 -28.24 4.69
CA PHE A 384 -9.13 -27.91 3.36
C PHE A 384 -8.97 -29.17 2.49
N SER A 385 -8.48 -30.28 3.06
CA SER A 385 -8.36 -31.55 2.34
C SER A 385 -9.74 -32.12 1.94
N ASN A 386 -10.77 -31.96 2.78
CA ASN A 386 -12.14 -32.35 2.43
C ASN A 386 -12.69 -31.49 1.28
N LEU A 387 -12.50 -30.18 1.31
CA LEU A 387 -12.88 -29.27 0.21
C LEU A 387 -12.19 -29.71 -1.09
N GLU A 388 -10.87 -29.93 -1.05
CA GLU A 388 -10.10 -30.44 -2.18
C GLU A 388 -10.72 -31.71 -2.75
N ASN A 389 -10.98 -32.71 -1.91
CA ASN A 389 -11.58 -33.97 -2.32
C ASN A 389 -12.96 -33.75 -2.98
N MET A 390 -13.81 -32.90 -2.42
CA MET A 390 -15.13 -32.63 -2.98
C MET A 390 -15.04 -31.99 -4.37
N VAL A 391 -14.17 -31.02 -4.58
CA VAL A 391 -13.95 -30.36 -5.86
C VAL A 391 -13.40 -31.34 -6.91
N PHE A 392 -12.37 -32.12 -6.58
CA PHE A 392 -11.74 -33.05 -7.53
C PHE A 392 -12.55 -34.32 -7.77
N SER A 393 -13.44 -34.69 -6.85
CA SER A 393 -14.42 -35.79 -7.04
C SER A 393 -15.70 -35.36 -7.73
N ASN A 394 -15.79 -34.08 -8.20
CA ASN A 394 -16.95 -33.51 -8.86
C ASN A 394 -18.25 -33.62 -8.01
N GLN A 395 -18.13 -33.33 -6.71
CA GLN A 395 -19.30 -33.27 -5.81
C GLN A 395 -19.99 -31.91 -5.98
N PHE A 396 -20.77 -31.78 -7.03
CA PHE A 396 -21.44 -30.57 -7.48
C PHE A 396 -22.94 -30.69 -7.32
N GLY A 397 -23.43 -30.91 -6.08
CA GLY A 397 -24.86 -31.13 -5.76
C GLY A 397 -25.39 -32.48 -6.13
N ARG A 398 -24.54 -33.42 -6.57
CA ARG A 398 -24.97 -34.80 -6.89
C ARG A 398 -24.96 -35.67 -5.63
N ASN A 399 -25.97 -36.49 -5.47
CA ASN A 399 -26.12 -37.40 -4.32
C ASN A 399 -26.15 -36.69 -2.95
N GLY A 400 -26.64 -35.45 -2.91
CA GLY A 400 -26.76 -34.67 -1.67
C GLY A 400 -25.44 -34.19 -1.10
N LYS A 401 -24.37 -34.16 -1.89
CA LYS A 401 -23.07 -33.56 -1.51
C LYS A 401 -22.69 -32.47 -2.48
N ASP A 402 -22.47 -31.27 -1.95
CA ASP A 402 -22.05 -30.12 -2.73
C ASP A 402 -20.85 -29.41 -2.06
N TYR A 403 -19.77 -29.22 -2.80
CA TYR A 403 -18.62 -28.46 -2.28
C TYR A 403 -19.00 -27.04 -1.87
N ARG A 404 -20.07 -26.49 -2.43
CA ARG A 404 -20.61 -25.16 -2.08
C ARG A 404 -21.20 -25.09 -0.67
N ASP A 405 -21.48 -26.25 -0.04
CA ASP A 405 -21.90 -26.30 1.35
C ASP A 405 -20.79 -25.95 2.34
N ILE A 406 -19.51 -26.01 1.88
CA ILE A 406 -18.33 -25.72 2.68
C ILE A 406 -17.37 -24.70 2.02
N PHE A 407 -17.74 -24.13 0.87
CA PHE A 407 -16.91 -23.20 0.11
C PHE A 407 -17.72 -22.05 -0.48
N ASP A 408 -17.34 -20.83 -0.16
CA ASP A 408 -17.90 -19.63 -0.78
C ASP A 408 -17.35 -19.44 -2.19
N VAL A 409 -18.10 -19.95 -3.17
CA VAL A 409 -17.73 -19.89 -4.59
C VAL A 409 -17.74 -18.47 -5.14
N ASP A 410 -18.59 -17.57 -4.64
CA ASP A 410 -18.65 -16.20 -5.08
C ASP A 410 -17.36 -15.44 -4.70
N SER A 411 -16.85 -15.63 -3.48
CA SER A 411 -15.57 -15.06 -3.05
C SER A 411 -14.41 -15.59 -3.91
N PHE A 412 -14.39 -16.88 -4.22
CA PHE A 412 -13.39 -17.49 -5.08
C PHE A 412 -13.44 -16.94 -6.51
N ILE A 413 -14.63 -16.79 -7.08
CA ILE A 413 -14.80 -16.22 -8.43
C ILE A 413 -14.35 -14.77 -8.47
N ARG A 414 -14.66 -13.95 -7.45
CA ARG A 414 -14.19 -12.57 -7.36
C ARG A 414 -12.67 -12.50 -7.33
N HIS A 415 -12.03 -13.29 -6.46
CA HIS A 415 -10.57 -13.40 -6.39
C HIS A 415 -9.96 -13.84 -7.74
N MET A 416 -10.50 -14.90 -8.34
CA MET A 416 -10.11 -15.38 -9.66
C MET A 416 -10.23 -14.29 -10.74
N LEU A 417 -11.35 -13.56 -10.78
CA LEU A 417 -11.58 -12.52 -11.78
C LEU A 417 -10.64 -11.33 -11.63
N VAL A 418 -10.22 -10.96 -10.40
CA VAL A 418 -9.14 -9.97 -10.19
C VAL A 418 -7.84 -10.47 -10.82
N GLY A 419 -7.46 -11.71 -10.57
CA GLY A 419 -6.27 -12.33 -11.15
C GLY A 419 -6.32 -12.44 -12.67
N GLU A 420 -7.45 -12.86 -13.21
CA GLU A 420 -7.66 -12.99 -14.65
C GLU A 420 -7.65 -11.63 -15.37
N LEU A 421 -8.29 -10.61 -14.80
CA LEU A 421 -8.29 -9.26 -15.36
C LEU A 421 -6.90 -8.63 -15.29
N SER A 422 -6.19 -8.80 -14.20
CA SER A 422 -4.83 -8.27 -14.03
C SER A 422 -3.75 -9.11 -14.78
N GLY A 423 -4.06 -10.36 -15.16
CA GLY A 423 -3.10 -11.29 -15.77
C GLY A 423 -1.98 -11.69 -14.80
N ASN A 424 -2.29 -11.74 -13.51
CA ASN A 424 -1.34 -12.05 -12.47
C ASN A 424 -1.14 -13.57 -12.32
N THR A 425 0.06 -14.06 -12.62
CA THR A 425 0.39 -15.49 -12.51
C THR A 425 0.42 -15.97 -11.07
N ASP A 426 0.72 -15.07 -10.12
CA ASP A 426 0.82 -15.41 -8.70
C ASP A 426 -0.54 -15.49 -8.00
N THR A 427 -1.64 -15.13 -8.67
CA THR A 427 -3.01 -15.27 -8.14
C THR A 427 -3.31 -16.67 -7.61
N TYR A 428 -2.73 -17.70 -8.23
CA TYR A 428 -2.96 -19.10 -7.86
C TYR A 428 -1.88 -19.67 -6.93
N TRP A 429 -0.91 -18.85 -6.51
CA TRP A 429 0.16 -19.17 -5.56
C TRP A 429 0.07 -18.39 -4.25
N SER A 430 -0.35 -17.15 -4.27
CA SER A 430 -0.59 -16.32 -3.09
C SER A 430 -2.09 -16.21 -2.87
N THR A 431 -2.76 -17.36 -2.73
CA THR A 431 -4.22 -17.42 -2.54
C THR A 431 -4.55 -17.50 -1.05
N TYR A 432 -4.99 -16.38 -0.50
CA TYR A 432 -5.49 -16.34 0.87
C TYR A 432 -6.90 -16.88 0.98
N MET A 433 -7.16 -17.57 2.09
CA MET A 433 -8.49 -18.09 2.43
C MET A 433 -8.72 -17.94 3.93
N TYR A 434 -9.97 -17.73 4.34
CA TYR A 434 -10.31 -17.58 5.74
C TYR A 434 -11.64 -18.26 6.08
N LYS A 435 -11.74 -18.71 7.31
CA LYS A 435 -12.97 -19.32 7.85
C LYS A 435 -13.26 -18.77 9.23
N ASP A 436 -14.38 -18.07 9.37
CA ASP A 436 -14.78 -17.52 10.67
C ASP A 436 -15.50 -18.56 11.53
N ARG A 437 -15.62 -18.26 12.82
CA ARG A 437 -16.30 -19.09 13.81
C ARG A 437 -17.81 -19.12 13.53
N GLY A 438 -18.39 -20.33 13.54
CA GLY A 438 -19.81 -20.51 13.27
C GLY A 438 -20.23 -20.29 11.80
N ASP A 439 -19.28 -19.98 10.91
CA ASP A 439 -19.53 -19.99 9.47
C ASP A 439 -19.31 -21.41 8.93
N ASP A 440 -20.23 -21.88 8.08
CA ASP A 440 -20.12 -23.21 7.50
C ASP A 440 -19.16 -23.28 6.31
N VAL A 441 -18.78 -22.12 5.74
CA VAL A 441 -17.96 -22.06 4.53
C VAL A 441 -16.60 -21.41 4.77
N ILE A 442 -15.63 -21.80 3.95
CA ILE A 442 -14.34 -21.08 3.83
C ILE A 442 -14.42 -20.09 2.65
N HIS A 443 -13.92 -18.89 2.85
CA HIS A 443 -13.90 -17.81 1.88
C HIS A 443 -12.53 -17.64 1.25
N THR A 444 -12.46 -17.07 0.05
CA THR A 444 -11.21 -16.72 -0.64
C THR A 444 -10.99 -15.22 -0.59
N GLY A 445 -9.79 -14.82 -0.21
CA GLY A 445 -9.36 -13.43 -0.05
C GLY A 445 -8.55 -13.24 1.24
N PRO A 446 -7.95 -12.03 1.38
CA PRO A 446 -7.89 -10.93 0.42
C PRO A 446 -6.94 -11.20 -0.76
N ILE A 447 -6.94 -10.28 -1.72
CA ILE A 447 -5.95 -10.29 -2.80
C ILE A 447 -4.60 -9.73 -2.33
N TRP A 448 -3.51 -10.22 -2.91
CA TRP A 448 -2.13 -9.81 -2.60
C TRP A 448 -1.19 -10.07 -3.77
N ASP A 449 -0.08 -9.32 -3.83
CA ASP A 449 1.09 -9.57 -4.70
C ASP A 449 0.82 -9.43 -6.21
N PHE A 450 0.65 -8.18 -6.67
CA PHE A 450 0.32 -7.83 -8.06
C PHE A 450 1.43 -7.03 -8.76
N ASP A 451 2.66 -7.06 -8.29
CA ASP A 451 3.76 -6.30 -8.90
C ASP A 451 4.16 -6.82 -10.28
N ILE A 452 3.92 -8.10 -10.59
CA ILE A 452 4.11 -8.72 -11.89
C ILE A 452 2.86 -8.72 -12.79
N ALA A 453 1.75 -8.19 -12.31
CA ALA A 453 0.49 -8.08 -13.05
C ALA A 453 0.56 -7.08 -14.22
N PHE A 454 -0.51 -6.99 -15.02
CA PHE A 454 -0.69 -6.05 -16.13
C PHE A 454 0.47 -6.08 -17.12
N GLU A 455 0.80 -7.30 -17.59
CA GLU A 455 1.92 -7.58 -18.52
C GLU A 455 3.31 -7.15 -18.02
N ASN A 456 3.53 -7.16 -16.69
CA ASN A 456 4.87 -7.00 -16.12
C ASN A 456 5.60 -8.33 -15.92
N ASP A 457 5.11 -9.39 -16.52
CA ASP A 457 5.61 -10.75 -16.45
C ASP A 457 5.98 -11.27 -17.86
N ASN A 458 7.22 -11.66 -18.05
CA ASN A 458 7.70 -12.21 -19.32
C ASN A 458 7.06 -13.57 -19.68
N ARG A 459 6.45 -14.24 -18.71
CA ARG A 459 5.72 -15.50 -18.92
C ARG A 459 4.37 -15.26 -19.60
N THR A 460 3.71 -14.13 -19.33
CA THR A 460 2.40 -13.77 -19.88
C THR A 460 2.44 -12.75 -21.00
N TYR A 461 3.57 -12.10 -21.22
CA TYR A 461 3.71 -11.07 -22.26
C TYR A 461 4.05 -11.64 -23.66
N PRO A 462 3.42 -11.21 -24.74
CA PRO A 462 2.14 -10.48 -24.80
C PRO A 462 0.97 -11.43 -24.44
N ILE A 463 0.00 -10.94 -23.67
CA ILE A 463 -1.08 -11.78 -23.12
C ILE A 463 -1.90 -12.47 -24.21
N HIS A 464 -2.18 -11.78 -25.32
CA HIS A 464 -2.90 -12.35 -26.47
C HIS A 464 -2.19 -13.54 -27.13
N THR A 465 -0.87 -13.62 -27.01
CA THR A 465 -0.07 -14.70 -27.59
C THR A 465 0.17 -15.82 -26.58
N ARG A 466 0.51 -15.44 -25.35
CA ARG A 466 0.91 -16.39 -24.30
C ARG A 466 -0.28 -17.06 -23.63
N VAL A 467 -1.30 -16.28 -23.29
CA VAL A 467 -2.54 -16.79 -22.70
C VAL A 467 -3.57 -17.07 -23.79
N GLY A 468 -3.77 -16.14 -24.71
CA GLY A 468 -4.77 -16.23 -25.79
C GLY A 468 -6.05 -15.45 -25.46
N LYS A 469 -6.72 -14.97 -26.51
CA LYS A 469 -7.90 -14.08 -26.37
C LYS A 469 -9.15 -14.75 -25.78
N ASN A 470 -9.28 -16.07 -25.92
CA ASN A 470 -10.45 -16.84 -25.52
C ASN A 470 -10.11 -17.85 -24.42
N ARG A 471 -9.19 -17.51 -23.54
CA ARG A 471 -8.74 -18.39 -22.46
C ARG A 471 -8.55 -17.62 -21.16
N TYR A 472 -8.79 -18.31 -20.07
CA TYR A 472 -8.39 -17.88 -18.75
C TYR A 472 -6.91 -18.17 -18.50
N LEU A 473 -6.29 -17.42 -17.61
CA LEU A 473 -4.89 -17.62 -17.21
C LEU A 473 -4.69 -19.00 -16.57
N PHE A 474 -5.63 -19.46 -15.72
CA PHE A 474 -5.57 -20.80 -15.10
C PHE A 474 -5.56 -21.96 -16.10
N GLU A 475 -5.89 -21.74 -17.36
CA GLU A 475 -5.83 -22.76 -18.41
C GLU A 475 -4.43 -22.89 -19.04
N THR A 476 -3.50 -22.03 -18.67
CA THR A 476 -2.13 -22.05 -19.20
C THR A 476 -1.20 -22.93 -18.34
N GLU A 477 -0.11 -23.42 -18.93
CA GLU A 477 0.88 -24.21 -18.20
C GLU A 477 1.57 -23.41 -17.09
N MET A 478 1.66 -22.08 -17.23
CA MET A 478 2.28 -21.20 -16.22
C MET A 478 1.47 -21.13 -14.95
N ALA A 479 0.15 -21.10 -15.07
CA ALA A 479 -0.73 -21.16 -13.90
C ALA A 479 -0.83 -22.59 -13.35
N SER A 480 -0.73 -23.64 -14.21
CA SER A 480 -0.81 -25.03 -13.79
C SER A 480 0.46 -25.55 -13.10
N ALA A 481 1.60 -24.86 -13.28
CA ALA A 481 2.80 -25.14 -12.48
C ALA A 481 2.60 -24.81 -11.00
N ALA A 482 1.54 -24.13 -10.65
CA ALA A 482 1.15 -23.72 -9.32
C ALA A 482 0.31 -24.79 -8.59
N ASN A 483 0.58 -26.03 -8.75
CA ASN A 483 0.07 -27.16 -7.95
C ASN A 483 -1.23 -26.87 -7.18
N GLY A 484 -2.36 -26.82 -7.85
CA GLY A 484 -3.59 -26.93 -7.10
C GLY A 484 -4.58 -25.80 -7.27
N MET A 485 -4.28 -24.52 -6.97
CA MET A 485 -5.33 -23.48 -7.06
C MET A 485 -5.73 -23.18 -8.50
N ALA A 486 -4.82 -23.26 -9.48
CA ALA A 486 -5.20 -23.21 -10.89
C ALA A 486 -6.04 -24.44 -11.31
N ASP A 487 -5.75 -25.61 -10.76
CA ASP A 487 -6.55 -26.82 -10.99
C ASP A 487 -7.91 -26.75 -10.28
N PHE A 488 -7.99 -26.13 -9.09
CA PHE A 488 -9.26 -25.79 -8.44
C PHE A 488 -10.12 -24.93 -9.38
N ALA A 489 -9.57 -23.84 -9.87
CA ALA A 489 -10.26 -22.94 -10.81
C ALA A 489 -10.72 -23.70 -12.05
N ARG A 490 -9.87 -24.54 -12.63
CA ARG A 490 -10.20 -25.35 -13.79
C ARG A 490 -11.35 -26.30 -13.50
N ARG A 491 -11.34 -27.00 -12.34
CA ARG A 491 -12.42 -27.90 -11.94
C ARG A 491 -13.73 -27.17 -11.73
N ILE A 492 -13.72 -26.10 -10.95
CA ILE A 492 -14.91 -25.30 -10.65
C ILE A 492 -15.50 -24.70 -11.93
N VAL A 493 -14.69 -24.03 -12.75
CA VAL A 493 -15.16 -23.31 -13.94
C VAL A 493 -15.57 -24.26 -15.09
N LYS A 494 -14.88 -25.39 -15.26
CA LYS A 494 -15.12 -26.28 -16.40
C LYS A 494 -16.06 -27.44 -16.10
N SER A 495 -16.15 -27.88 -14.84
CA SER A 495 -16.91 -29.07 -14.47
C SER A 495 -18.21 -28.77 -13.71
N ASP A 496 -18.31 -27.66 -12.99
CA ASP A 496 -19.58 -27.21 -12.41
C ASP A 496 -20.28 -26.26 -13.38
N SER A 497 -21.40 -26.69 -13.95
CA SER A 497 -22.16 -25.92 -14.94
C SER A 497 -22.70 -24.58 -14.37
N ARG A 498 -22.94 -24.51 -13.07
CA ARG A 498 -23.43 -23.30 -12.38
C ARG A 498 -22.40 -22.16 -12.38
N SER A 499 -21.12 -22.50 -12.34
CA SER A 499 -20.03 -21.52 -12.26
C SER A 499 -19.97 -20.56 -13.45
N LYS A 500 -20.46 -20.97 -14.62
CA LYS A 500 -20.51 -20.07 -15.79
C LYS A 500 -21.50 -18.92 -15.57
N GLU A 501 -22.66 -19.23 -15.01
CA GLU A 501 -23.67 -18.22 -14.70
C GLU A 501 -23.18 -17.31 -13.55
N ASP A 502 -22.54 -17.88 -12.53
CA ASP A 502 -21.96 -17.11 -11.43
C ASP A 502 -20.88 -16.15 -11.93
N ILE A 503 -19.96 -16.63 -12.77
CA ILE A 503 -18.89 -15.79 -13.38
C ILE A 503 -19.52 -14.68 -14.23
N LYS A 504 -20.51 -15.00 -15.08
CA LYS A 504 -21.20 -14.03 -15.91
C LYS A 504 -21.92 -12.99 -15.06
N ARG A 505 -22.60 -13.41 -14.02
CA ARG A 505 -23.33 -12.56 -13.07
C ARG A 505 -22.35 -11.60 -12.36
N ILE A 506 -21.32 -12.13 -11.70
CA ILE A 506 -20.36 -11.33 -10.93
C ILE A 506 -19.62 -10.35 -11.84
N TRP A 507 -19.16 -10.79 -13.02
CA TRP A 507 -18.51 -9.94 -13.99
C TRP A 507 -19.44 -8.81 -14.47
N SER A 508 -20.68 -9.14 -14.85
CA SER A 508 -21.61 -8.16 -15.39
C SER A 508 -22.04 -7.13 -14.35
N ILE A 509 -22.26 -7.54 -13.08
CA ILE A 509 -22.53 -6.62 -11.97
C ILE A 509 -21.35 -5.66 -11.77
N ALA A 510 -20.13 -6.17 -11.69
CA ALA A 510 -18.94 -5.32 -11.52
C ALA A 510 -18.81 -4.31 -12.67
N ARG A 511 -19.13 -4.73 -13.92
CA ARG A 511 -19.10 -3.89 -15.12
C ARG A 511 -20.20 -2.82 -15.11
N ASN A 512 -21.41 -3.18 -14.73
CA ASN A 512 -22.59 -2.33 -14.86
C ASN A 512 -22.80 -1.41 -13.65
N ASP A 513 -22.60 -1.94 -12.44
CA ASP A 513 -22.95 -1.24 -11.19
C ASP A 513 -21.74 -0.65 -10.47
N ASN A 514 -20.56 -1.28 -10.60
CA ASN A 514 -19.37 -0.92 -9.81
C ASN A 514 -18.29 -0.22 -10.64
N HIS A 515 -18.64 0.34 -11.79
CA HIS A 515 -17.74 1.12 -12.63
C HIS A 515 -16.45 0.38 -13.06
N LEU A 516 -16.50 -0.95 -13.19
CA LEU A 516 -15.38 -1.76 -13.62
C LEU A 516 -15.26 -1.72 -15.16
N SER A 517 -14.59 -0.74 -15.71
CA SER A 517 -14.35 -0.62 -17.16
C SER A 517 -12.92 -0.19 -17.47
N ALA A 518 -12.47 -0.49 -18.69
CA ALA A 518 -11.16 -0.03 -19.15
C ALA A 518 -11.03 1.50 -19.12
N LYS A 519 -12.11 2.23 -19.41
CA LYS A 519 -12.13 3.70 -19.35
C LYS A 519 -11.89 4.19 -17.93
N GLU A 520 -12.69 3.73 -16.98
CA GLU A 520 -12.66 4.21 -15.60
C GLU A 520 -11.39 3.77 -14.86
N LEU A 521 -10.88 2.57 -15.16
CA LEU A 521 -9.57 2.15 -14.64
C LEU A 521 -8.42 2.94 -15.26
N ASN A 522 -8.50 3.32 -16.53
CA ASN A 522 -7.50 4.20 -17.15
C ASN A 522 -7.52 5.60 -16.54
N GLU A 523 -8.70 6.14 -16.20
CA GLU A 523 -8.81 7.39 -15.44
C GLU A 523 -8.18 7.26 -14.05
N TYR A 524 -8.35 6.13 -13.38
CA TYR A 524 -7.68 5.84 -12.11
C TYR A 524 -6.15 5.71 -12.26
N VAL A 525 -5.68 5.05 -13.31
CA VAL A 525 -4.24 4.97 -13.65
C VAL A 525 -3.65 6.35 -13.91
N ASP A 526 -4.36 7.22 -14.62
CA ASP A 526 -3.93 8.60 -14.88
C ASP A 526 -3.85 9.41 -13.57
N ALA A 527 -4.81 9.25 -12.66
CA ALA A 527 -4.78 9.89 -11.34
C ALA A 527 -3.61 9.37 -10.46
N LEU A 528 -3.32 8.08 -10.49
CA LEU A 528 -2.14 7.51 -9.82
C LEU A 528 -0.83 8.04 -10.43
N ALA A 529 -0.76 8.13 -11.75
CA ALA A 529 0.44 8.63 -12.43
C ALA A 529 0.71 10.11 -12.12
N GLU A 530 -0.33 10.93 -12.00
CA GLU A 530 -0.21 12.33 -11.59
C GLU A 530 0.25 12.42 -10.12
N MET A 531 -0.37 11.66 -9.22
CA MET A 531 0.03 11.60 -7.81
C MET A 531 1.50 11.18 -7.64
N LEU A 532 1.99 10.27 -8.47
CA LEU A 532 3.37 9.75 -8.43
C LEU A 532 4.36 10.62 -9.21
N ASN A 533 3.93 11.69 -9.89
CA ASN A 533 4.73 12.41 -10.88
C ASN A 533 6.08 12.94 -10.34
N GLU A 534 6.11 13.46 -9.13
CA GLU A 534 7.34 13.94 -8.49
C GLU A 534 8.16 12.78 -7.92
N SER A 535 7.53 11.94 -7.12
CA SER A 535 8.18 10.85 -6.41
C SER A 535 8.82 9.83 -7.35
N GLN A 536 8.19 9.51 -8.51
CA GLN A 536 8.80 8.60 -9.48
C GLN A 536 10.13 9.13 -10.04
N LYS A 537 10.29 10.44 -10.20
CA LYS A 537 11.55 11.04 -10.66
C LYS A 537 12.67 10.80 -9.64
N LEU A 538 12.39 11.10 -8.38
CA LEU A 538 13.33 10.85 -7.29
C LEU A 538 13.63 9.37 -7.10
N ASN A 539 12.59 8.51 -7.18
CA ASN A 539 12.75 7.07 -7.09
C ASN A 539 13.69 6.52 -8.18
N PHE A 540 13.52 6.96 -9.44
CA PHE A 540 14.35 6.45 -10.53
C PHE A 540 15.70 7.18 -10.66
N LEU A 541 15.88 8.31 -9.99
CA LEU A 541 17.18 8.89 -9.74
C LEU A 541 17.95 8.05 -8.69
N ARG A 542 17.28 7.61 -7.62
CA ARG A 542 17.88 6.73 -6.60
C ARG A 542 18.13 5.31 -7.13
N TRP A 543 17.22 4.79 -7.93
CA TRP A 543 17.24 3.45 -8.50
C TRP A 543 17.13 3.53 -10.03
N PRO A 544 18.24 3.69 -10.77
CA PRO A 544 18.24 3.98 -12.21
C PRO A 544 17.95 2.72 -13.05
N ILE A 545 16.76 2.11 -12.86
CA ILE A 545 16.36 0.84 -13.47
C ILE A 545 15.48 0.98 -14.72
N MET A 546 15.13 2.21 -15.14
CA MET A 546 14.24 2.42 -16.30
C MET A 546 14.77 1.78 -17.59
N ASN A 547 16.08 1.74 -17.75
CA ASN A 547 16.76 1.15 -18.93
C ASN A 547 17.34 -0.24 -18.64
N GLN A 548 16.85 -0.92 -17.61
CA GLN A 548 17.33 -2.25 -17.21
C GLN A 548 16.17 -3.26 -17.24
N MET A 549 16.47 -4.52 -17.53
CA MET A 549 15.56 -5.64 -17.22
C MET A 549 15.69 -5.93 -15.73
N VAL A 550 14.57 -5.85 -15.03
CA VAL A 550 14.49 -6.13 -13.59
C VAL A 550 13.42 -7.20 -13.37
N HIS A 551 13.75 -8.22 -12.58
CA HIS A 551 12.87 -9.33 -12.27
C HIS A 551 12.28 -9.95 -13.54
N GLN A 552 10.96 -10.04 -13.63
CA GLN A 552 10.21 -10.60 -14.75
C GLN A 552 9.86 -9.58 -15.85
N ASN A 553 10.39 -8.35 -15.81
CA ASN A 553 10.02 -7.36 -16.81
C ASN A 553 10.20 -7.90 -18.24
N PRO A 554 9.18 -7.87 -19.09
CA PRO A 554 9.27 -8.40 -20.46
C PRO A 554 9.90 -7.41 -21.43
N VAL A 555 9.85 -6.11 -21.12
CA VAL A 555 10.23 -5.01 -22.00
C VAL A 555 10.95 -3.91 -21.24
N ILE A 556 11.91 -3.26 -21.89
CA ILE A 556 12.50 -2.00 -21.47
C ILE A 556 11.77 -0.86 -22.16
N SER A 557 10.90 -0.15 -21.46
CA SER A 557 10.15 1.00 -22.03
C SER A 557 10.98 2.28 -22.09
N GLY A 558 12.01 2.41 -21.27
CA GLY A 558 12.95 3.52 -21.25
C GLY A 558 12.47 4.78 -20.53
N ASN A 559 11.18 4.90 -20.21
CA ASN A 559 10.65 6.01 -19.41
C ASN A 559 9.31 5.66 -18.75
N TYR A 560 8.99 6.40 -17.69
CA TYR A 560 7.80 6.18 -16.85
C TYR A 560 6.48 6.27 -17.64
N LYS A 561 6.33 7.29 -18.48
CA LYS A 561 5.09 7.48 -19.25
C LYS A 561 4.76 6.27 -20.12
N ARG A 562 5.78 5.66 -20.77
CA ARG A 562 5.56 4.46 -21.58
C ARG A 562 5.18 3.24 -20.75
N GLU A 563 5.71 3.12 -19.53
CA GLU A 563 5.29 2.06 -18.61
C GLU A 563 3.82 2.21 -18.23
N VAL A 564 3.37 3.44 -17.94
CA VAL A 564 1.95 3.74 -17.64
C VAL A 564 1.05 3.44 -18.86
N GLU A 565 1.44 3.88 -20.05
CA GLU A 565 0.66 3.64 -21.28
C GLU A 565 0.54 2.14 -21.59
N ARG A 566 1.53 1.31 -21.25
CA ARG A 566 1.43 -0.15 -21.39
C ARG A 566 0.32 -0.73 -20.51
N VAL A 567 0.22 -0.31 -19.26
CA VAL A 567 -0.86 -0.72 -18.35
C VAL A 567 -2.23 -0.34 -18.94
N LYS A 568 -2.37 0.87 -19.43
CA LYS A 568 -3.62 1.37 -20.03
C LYS A 568 -4.03 0.58 -21.28
N SER A 569 -3.06 0.28 -22.15
CA SER A 569 -3.28 -0.53 -23.34
C SER A 569 -3.69 -1.94 -22.97
N TYR A 570 -2.99 -2.56 -22.02
CA TYR A 570 -3.32 -3.87 -21.49
C TYR A 570 -4.77 -3.97 -21.01
N LEU A 571 -5.20 -3.02 -20.16
CA LEU A 571 -6.57 -2.99 -19.63
C LEU A 571 -7.60 -2.96 -20.75
N LYS A 572 -7.43 -2.11 -21.76
CA LYS A 572 -8.33 -2.02 -22.92
C LYS A 572 -8.48 -3.36 -23.62
N ASP A 573 -7.36 -4.01 -23.88
CA ASP A 573 -7.35 -5.27 -24.62
C ASP A 573 -7.93 -6.41 -23.77
N ARG A 574 -7.53 -6.52 -22.51
CA ARG A 574 -7.96 -7.59 -21.61
C ARG A 574 -9.46 -7.52 -21.29
N PHE A 575 -10.02 -6.33 -21.09
CA PHE A 575 -11.47 -6.18 -20.96
C PHE A 575 -12.22 -6.68 -22.17
N SER A 576 -11.78 -6.33 -23.39
CA SER A 576 -12.39 -6.80 -24.62
C SER A 576 -12.35 -8.34 -24.75
N ASP A 577 -11.28 -8.96 -24.29
CA ASP A 577 -11.14 -10.41 -24.33
C ASP A 577 -12.02 -11.10 -23.29
N LEU A 578 -12.03 -10.61 -22.05
CA LEU A 578 -12.82 -11.19 -20.96
C LEU A 578 -14.32 -10.97 -21.16
N ASP A 579 -14.75 -9.81 -21.66
CA ASP A 579 -16.17 -9.56 -22.00
C ASP A 579 -16.70 -10.61 -22.99
N LYS A 580 -15.90 -11.01 -24.00
CA LYS A 580 -16.26 -12.05 -24.96
C LYS A 580 -16.21 -13.45 -24.35
N LEU A 581 -15.15 -13.74 -23.58
CA LEU A 581 -14.93 -15.07 -22.99
C LEU A 581 -16.01 -15.41 -21.96
N ILE A 582 -16.38 -14.44 -21.11
CA ILE A 582 -17.36 -14.58 -20.05
C ILE A 582 -18.79 -14.45 -20.58
N GLY A 583 -18.98 -13.69 -21.65
CA GLY A 583 -20.31 -13.34 -22.19
C GLY A 583 -20.95 -12.21 -21.38
N TYR A 584 -20.20 -11.08 -21.27
CA TYR A 584 -20.70 -9.86 -20.60
C TYR A 584 -22.12 -9.51 -21.05
N ASP A 585 -22.96 -9.15 -20.09
CA ASP A 585 -24.36 -8.84 -20.30
C ASP A 585 -24.73 -7.52 -19.60
N SER A 586 -25.04 -6.50 -20.39
CA SER A 586 -25.39 -5.17 -19.90
C SER A 586 -26.75 -5.09 -19.21
N SER A 587 -27.55 -6.14 -19.26
CA SER A 587 -28.85 -6.20 -18.57
C SER A 587 -28.76 -6.76 -17.15
N ILE A 588 -27.65 -7.40 -16.77
CA ILE A 588 -27.44 -7.95 -15.43
C ILE A 588 -26.97 -6.83 -14.50
N SER A 589 -27.69 -6.62 -13.41
CA SER A 589 -27.39 -5.67 -12.35
C SER A 589 -27.56 -6.37 -11.00
N ALA A 590 -26.88 -5.86 -9.94
CA ALA A 590 -27.14 -6.25 -8.55
C ALA A 590 -28.56 -5.86 -8.11
N VAL A 591 -29.19 -4.94 -8.83
CA VAL A 591 -30.60 -4.60 -8.69
C VAL A 591 -31.39 -5.67 -9.45
N GLU A 592 -31.83 -6.71 -8.75
CA GLU A 592 -32.85 -7.58 -9.30
C GLU A 592 -34.07 -6.72 -9.66
N GLU A 593 -34.59 -6.85 -10.90
CA GLU A 593 -35.94 -6.41 -11.18
C GLU A 593 -36.86 -7.15 -10.17
N ILE A 594 -37.51 -6.37 -9.33
CA ILE A 594 -38.41 -6.91 -8.28
C ILE A 594 -39.41 -7.85 -8.94
N THR A 595 -39.24 -9.14 -8.71
CA THR A 595 -40.21 -10.14 -9.18
C THR A 595 -41.57 -9.85 -8.57
N SER A 596 -42.64 -10.28 -9.22
CA SER A 596 -44.01 -9.99 -8.78
C SER A 596 -44.35 -10.51 -7.35
N GLU A 597 -43.59 -11.47 -6.84
CA GLU A 597 -43.67 -11.95 -5.45
C GLU A 597 -43.00 -11.03 -4.45
N GLU A 598 -41.83 -10.51 -4.74
CA GLU A 598 -41.12 -9.53 -3.90
C GLU A 598 -41.80 -8.17 -3.94
N ALA A 599 -42.39 -7.77 -5.07
CA ALA A 599 -43.27 -6.60 -5.16
C ALA A 599 -44.43 -6.65 -4.17
N SER A 600 -44.87 -7.85 -3.73
CA SER A 600 -45.88 -8.02 -2.68
C SER A 600 -45.34 -7.69 -1.27
N ILE A 601 -44.06 -7.86 -1.03
CA ILE A 601 -43.41 -7.58 0.26
C ILE A 601 -43.22 -6.05 0.42
N ILE A 602 -43.09 -5.32 -0.69
CA ILE A 602 -42.69 -3.90 -0.73
C ILE A 602 -43.87 -2.96 -1.03
N LYS A 603 -45.08 -3.48 -1.20
CA LYS A 603 -46.31 -2.67 -1.39
C LYS A 603 -46.53 -1.62 -0.30
N ASP A 604 -45.83 -1.71 0.81
CA ASP A 604 -45.96 -0.81 1.93
C ASP A 604 -45.04 0.41 1.86
N ILE A 605 -43.99 0.41 1.02
CA ILE A 605 -43.05 1.51 0.90
C ILE A 605 -43.35 2.35 -0.35
N ARG A 606 -43.48 3.67 -0.15
CA ARG A 606 -43.69 4.65 -1.20
C ARG A 606 -42.51 5.64 -1.23
N VAL A 607 -41.99 5.89 -2.41
CA VAL A 607 -41.04 6.95 -2.68
C VAL A 607 -41.76 8.08 -3.41
N SER A 608 -41.68 9.30 -2.89
CA SER A 608 -42.31 10.46 -3.50
C SER A 608 -41.33 11.64 -3.46
N GLY A 609 -40.77 11.98 -4.61
CA GLY A 609 -39.62 12.91 -4.67
C GLY A 609 -38.49 12.39 -3.84
N ASN A 610 -37.95 13.21 -2.95
CA ASN A 610 -36.82 12.85 -2.07
C ASN A 610 -37.23 12.27 -0.71
N MET A 611 -38.43 11.74 -0.58
CA MET A 611 -38.96 11.21 0.68
C MET A 611 -39.43 9.78 0.55
N ILE A 612 -39.26 9.00 1.60
CA ILE A 612 -39.71 7.60 1.72
C ILE A 612 -40.75 7.51 2.84
N SER A 613 -41.84 6.80 2.61
CA SER A 613 -42.92 6.60 3.59
C SER A 613 -43.46 5.17 3.57
N SER A 614 -43.98 4.71 4.69
CA SER A 614 -44.77 3.49 4.76
C SER A 614 -46.24 3.80 4.45
N LEU A 615 -46.89 3.06 3.54
CA LEU A 615 -48.30 3.21 3.20
C LEU A 615 -49.22 2.64 4.28
N ALA A 616 -48.73 1.67 5.03
CA ALA A 616 -49.48 1.02 6.12
C ALA A 616 -49.07 1.57 7.50
N GLY A 617 -48.19 2.57 7.59
CA GLY A 617 -47.72 3.12 8.87
C GLY A 617 -46.83 2.16 9.68
N ASN A 618 -46.22 1.18 8.99
CA ASN A 618 -45.28 0.25 9.64
C ASN A 618 -43.91 0.84 9.81
N ASN A 619 -43.18 0.45 10.84
CA ASN A 619 -41.79 0.85 11.05
C ASN A 619 -40.88 0.36 9.91
N PHE A 620 -40.06 1.24 9.43
CA PHE A 620 -38.98 0.93 8.48
C PHE A 620 -37.70 1.70 8.84
N ALA A 621 -36.57 1.21 8.38
CA ALA A 621 -35.28 1.86 8.52
C ALA A 621 -34.68 2.13 7.16
N VAL A 622 -34.01 3.27 7.01
CA VAL A 622 -33.30 3.67 5.78
C VAL A 622 -31.82 3.75 6.10
N TYR A 623 -31.01 3.08 5.31
CA TYR A 623 -29.56 3.09 5.42
C TYR A 623 -28.94 3.67 4.16
N SER A 624 -27.82 4.36 4.29
CA SER A 624 -26.95 4.70 3.16
C SER A 624 -26.29 3.43 2.61
N VAL A 625 -25.73 3.52 1.41
CA VAL A 625 -24.92 2.42 0.84
C VAL A 625 -23.67 2.05 1.66
N SER A 626 -23.21 2.95 2.55
CA SER A 626 -22.13 2.67 3.50
C SER A 626 -22.61 1.96 4.78
N GLY A 627 -23.92 1.60 4.86
CA GLY A 627 -24.50 0.95 6.03
C GLY A 627 -24.89 1.91 7.17
N ALA A 628 -24.68 3.24 7.05
CA ALA A 628 -25.07 4.17 8.07
C ALA A 628 -26.60 4.31 8.13
N LEU A 629 -27.19 4.21 9.34
CA LEU A 629 -28.61 4.43 9.56
C LEU A 629 -28.95 5.92 9.34
N VAL A 630 -29.83 6.19 8.38
CA VAL A 630 -30.28 7.54 8.01
C VAL A 630 -31.64 7.89 8.64
N TYR A 631 -32.52 6.88 8.74
CA TYR A 631 -33.86 7.05 9.32
C TYR A 631 -34.33 5.72 9.93
N SER A 632 -35.11 5.81 11.01
CA SER A 632 -35.88 4.67 11.56
C SER A 632 -37.17 5.18 12.20
N GLY A 633 -38.31 4.67 11.77
CA GLY A 633 -39.60 5.04 12.26
C GLY A 633 -40.76 4.54 11.37
N ALA A 634 -41.98 5.01 11.66
CA ALA A 634 -43.17 4.71 10.88
C ALA A 634 -43.67 5.89 10.02
N ASP A 635 -43.10 7.06 10.23
CA ASP A 635 -43.46 8.30 9.54
C ASP A 635 -42.68 8.47 8.22
N THR A 636 -43.05 9.47 7.44
CA THR A 636 -42.32 9.85 6.25
C THR A 636 -40.93 10.41 6.65
N THR A 637 -39.86 10.02 5.93
CA THR A 637 -38.54 10.60 6.13
C THR A 637 -38.57 12.11 5.85
N SER A 638 -37.63 12.84 6.42
CA SER A 638 -37.27 14.17 5.88
C SER A 638 -36.74 14.00 4.43
N ALA A 639 -36.62 15.11 3.68
CA ALA A 639 -36.04 15.08 2.35
C ALA A 639 -34.59 14.53 2.40
N LEU A 640 -34.37 13.43 1.69
CA LEU A 640 -33.07 12.78 1.61
C LEU A 640 -32.24 13.39 0.45
N PRO A 641 -30.92 13.53 0.57
CA PRO A 641 -30.08 13.87 -0.56
C PRO A 641 -30.22 12.87 -1.72
N SER A 642 -29.96 13.31 -2.95
CA SER A 642 -29.92 12.39 -4.09
C SER A 642 -28.86 11.32 -3.86
N GLY A 643 -29.22 10.05 -4.01
CA GLY A 643 -28.35 8.93 -3.73
C GLY A 643 -29.07 7.60 -3.70
N ILE A 644 -28.35 6.55 -3.37
CA ILE A 644 -28.86 5.19 -3.22
C ILE A 644 -29.04 4.89 -1.73
N TYR A 645 -30.17 4.31 -1.38
CA TYR A 645 -30.53 3.94 -0.01
C TYR A 645 -31.06 2.50 0.06
N ILE A 646 -30.83 1.84 1.19
CA ILE A 646 -31.42 0.55 1.51
C ILE A 646 -32.54 0.78 2.51
N VAL A 647 -33.76 0.46 2.15
CA VAL A 647 -34.91 0.50 3.04
C VAL A 647 -35.16 -0.90 3.60
N LYS A 648 -35.11 -1.03 4.93
CA LYS A 648 -35.36 -2.29 5.65
C LYS A 648 -36.65 -2.23 6.39
N THR A 649 -37.50 -3.24 6.19
CA THR A 649 -38.76 -3.46 6.90
C THR A 649 -38.73 -4.82 7.62
N MET A 650 -39.75 -5.13 8.41
CA MET A 650 -39.89 -6.48 9.01
C MET A 650 -40.07 -7.59 7.97
N LYS A 651 -40.44 -7.25 6.74
CA LYS A 651 -40.72 -8.21 5.65
C LYS A 651 -39.57 -8.37 4.65
N GLY A 652 -38.52 -7.56 4.76
CA GLY A 652 -37.38 -7.61 3.84
C GLY A 652 -36.72 -6.25 3.65
N SER A 653 -35.76 -6.18 2.73
CA SER A 653 -35.04 -4.98 2.40
C SER A 653 -35.16 -4.66 0.92
N MET A 654 -35.17 -3.37 0.56
CA MET A 654 -35.18 -2.90 -0.82
C MET A 654 -34.19 -1.75 -1.04
N LYS A 655 -33.69 -1.65 -2.25
CA LYS A 655 -32.90 -0.50 -2.69
C LYS A 655 -33.81 0.58 -3.24
N VAL A 656 -33.58 1.81 -2.87
CA VAL A 656 -34.30 3.00 -3.35
C VAL A 656 -33.28 3.99 -3.89
N VAL A 657 -33.61 4.59 -5.05
CA VAL A 657 -32.83 5.69 -5.64
C VAL A 657 -33.63 6.97 -5.45
N ILE A 658 -33.00 7.97 -4.83
CA ILE A 658 -33.58 9.30 -4.60
C ILE A 658 -32.93 10.31 -5.57
#